data_63dd5983b42f487a78fb258788108910
#
_entry.id   63dd5983b42f487a78fb258788108910
#
_cell.length_a   1.000
_cell.length_b   1.000
_cell.length_c   1.000
_cell.angle_alpha   90.00
_cell.angle_beta   90.00
_cell.angle_gamma   90.00
#
_symmetry.space_group_name_H-M   'P 1'
#
loop_
_entity.id
_entity.type
_entity.pdbx_description
1 polymer ?
#
loop_
_entity_poly.entity_id
_entity_poly.type
_entity_poly.pdbx_seq_one_letter_code
_entity_poly.pdbx_strand_id
1 'polypeptide(L)'
;MLSIRCIAGFLAIIGLSGAVAQSDYDYVVVGSGPGGGPLAARLAIAGKRVLLLEAGSDPGNITDYQVPALNLQSTENEKMRWDYYVNHYSDLETQAKDSKMTYRLSSGELYSGLSPPTGAEPLGILYPRAGTLGGCGSHNALITIYPHASDWTYIQSITGDDSWSPGNMRKYFQRLENAEYLPNGVVGHGFSGWLTTTVTYLGFALQDLKLLSIIVSAAIALGEDLGGVILTTIEGLLQVLALDINADFSGRDEQEGLYQVPIAVNQGVRNGPREFVLDTANAKLSNGERKYQLNVQLNTLVTKIRFDMTGASPKAIGVDYVQGQSLHRADPRSGNTGPGTSGSVNATAEVILSAGTFESPKLLKLSGIGPTDELESFNIPVVVDLPGVGTNMQDRYETSVIGDSAMDFDITADCTFLRTADDACLTNWEAGDSNDDRGIYASNGLSVGIVKKTSVAEGDPDLFITGAPAYFPGYYPGYGRNATLDTKHWSWVTLKAHSRNAAGTVKLASTDPRDLPLIEFNSFNGADGAKDIQAVVEGMQLSRKMFNNVIPLKGGFTEVWPGTGVTDEDLPDFVRNEAWGHHASCTNPIGPDSDPIAVLNSDFTVKGTQGLRVVDASVFPKIPGFYIAAPIYMISEKAADVILGQ
;
A
#
# COMPACT_ATOMS: atom_id res chain seq x y z
N MET A 1 62.06 -59.26 20.19
CA MET A 1 60.66 -58.86 20.26
C MET A 1 60.63 -57.36 20.19
N LEU A 2 60.39 -56.84 19.01
CA LEU A 2 60.42 -55.41 18.73
C LEU A 2 59.04 -54.81 18.95
N SER A 3 59.00 -53.76 19.73
CA SER A 3 57.82 -52.91 19.92
C SER A 3 57.89 -51.73 18.91
N ILE A 4 56.91 -51.65 18.01
CA ILE A 4 56.74 -50.52 17.06
C ILE A 4 55.81 -49.51 17.71
N ARG A 5 56.28 -48.29 17.98
CA ARG A 5 55.48 -47.13 18.37
C ARG A 5 55.00 -46.42 17.10
N CYS A 6 53.66 -46.40 16.91
CA CYS A 6 53.04 -45.53 15.92
C CYS A 6 52.97 -44.10 16.46
N ILE A 7 53.60 -43.16 15.75
CA ILE A 7 53.41 -41.71 15.98
C ILE A 7 52.27 -41.26 15.05
N ALA A 8 51.13 -40.88 15.67
CA ALA A 8 50.03 -40.24 14.95
C ALA A 8 50.34 -38.74 14.79
N GLY A 9 50.64 -38.31 13.56
CA GLY A 9 50.76 -36.92 13.25
C GLY A 9 49.40 -36.26 13.06
N PHE A 10 49.08 -35.27 13.90
CA PHE A 10 47.93 -34.39 13.73
C PHE A 10 48.24 -33.40 12.58
N LEU A 11 47.62 -33.56 11.42
CA LEU A 11 47.56 -32.53 10.40
C LEU A 11 46.45 -31.53 10.85
N ALA A 12 46.84 -30.34 11.28
CA ALA A 12 45.96 -29.21 11.43
C ALA A 12 45.60 -28.71 10.03
N ILE A 13 44.38 -28.99 9.58
CA ILE A 13 43.80 -28.35 8.41
C ILE A 13 43.43 -26.92 8.82
N ILE A 14 44.26 -25.95 8.49
CA ILE A 14 43.91 -24.54 8.54
C ILE A 14 42.93 -24.33 7.38
N GLY A 15 41.63 -24.33 7.73
CA GLY A 15 40.58 -23.90 6.82
C GLY A 15 40.77 -22.42 6.54
N LEU A 16 41.36 -22.09 5.42
CA LEU A 16 41.21 -20.77 4.80
C LEU A 16 39.74 -20.60 4.45
N SER A 17 38.99 -19.96 5.34
CA SER A 17 37.73 -19.36 4.96
C SER A 17 38.06 -18.26 3.95
N GLY A 18 38.00 -18.59 2.67
CA GLY A 18 38.05 -17.60 1.61
C GLY A 18 36.91 -16.63 1.83
N ALA A 19 37.26 -15.39 2.21
CA ALA A 19 36.32 -14.30 2.14
C ALA A 19 35.82 -14.27 0.68
N VAL A 20 34.56 -14.58 0.46
CA VAL A 20 33.90 -14.35 -0.83
C VAL A 20 34.10 -12.87 -1.09
N ALA A 21 34.79 -12.53 -2.19
CA ALA A 21 34.98 -11.14 -2.57
C ALA A 21 33.61 -10.48 -2.61
N GLN A 22 33.37 -9.55 -1.69
CA GLN A 22 32.14 -8.81 -1.60
C GLN A 22 32.02 -8.01 -2.89
N SER A 23 31.07 -8.39 -3.77
CA SER A 23 30.84 -7.66 -5.01
C SER A 23 30.34 -6.26 -4.64
N ASP A 24 31.10 -5.23 -4.99
CA ASP A 24 30.66 -3.84 -4.81
C ASP A 24 29.50 -3.55 -5.76
N TYR A 25 28.41 -3.04 -5.22
CA TYR A 25 27.29 -2.52 -5.97
C TYR A 25 27.37 -1.01 -6.09
N ASP A 26 26.85 -0.47 -7.18
CA ASP A 26 26.74 0.98 -7.31
C ASP A 26 25.66 1.49 -6.36
N TYR A 27 24.52 0.78 -6.32
CA TYR A 27 23.37 1.11 -5.48
C TYR A 27 22.92 -0.09 -4.64
N VAL A 28 22.61 0.16 -3.37
CA VAL A 28 21.92 -0.78 -2.47
C VAL A 28 20.55 -0.21 -2.16
N VAL A 29 19.48 -0.87 -2.62
CA VAL A 29 18.09 -0.49 -2.39
C VAL A 29 17.51 -1.39 -1.32
N VAL A 30 16.93 -0.80 -0.27
CA VAL A 30 16.37 -1.48 0.90
C VAL A 30 14.84 -1.46 0.83
N GLY A 31 14.23 -2.61 0.58
CA GLY A 31 12.80 -2.79 0.38
C GLY A 31 12.39 -2.82 -1.09
N SER A 32 11.63 -3.83 -1.47
CA SER A 32 11.19 -4.11 -2.84
C SER A 32 9.78 -3.63 -3.17
N GLY A 33 9.18 -2.86 -2.26
CA GLY A 33 7.82 -2.34 -2.40
C GLY A 33 7.66 -1.34 -3.56
N PRO A 34 6.51 -0.64 -3.61
CA PRO A 34 6.16 0.32 -4.68
C PRO A 34 7.21 1.39 -4.96
N GLY A 35 8.00 1.80 -3.95
CA GLY A 35 9.09 2.75 -4.12
C GLY A 35 10.37 2.11 -4.65
N GLY A 36 10.88 1.08 -3.94
CA GLY A 36 12.21 0.53 -4.21
C GLY A 36 12.29 -0.46 -5.36
N GLY A 37 11.25 -1.27 -5.57
CA GLY A 37 11.22 -2.28 -6.62
C GLY A 37 11.39 -1.68 -8.03
N PRO A 38 10.50 -0.78 -8.47
CA PRO A 38 10.61 -0.14 -9.78
C PRO A 38 11.90 0.70 -9.92
N LEU A 39 12.32 1.40 -8.87
CA LEU A 39 13.57 2.15 -8.85
C LEU A 39 14.79 1.25 -9.11
N ALA A 40 14.89 0.13 -8.38
CA ALA A 40 15.99 -0.82 -8.55
C ALA A 40 16.02 -1.38 -9.99
N ALA A 41 14.84 -1.71 -10.55
CA ALA A 41 14.72 -2.16 -11.92
C ALA A 41 15.18 -1.08 -12.92
N ARG A 42 14.73 0.18 -12.76
CA ARG A 42 15.15 1.30 -13.63
C ARG A 42 16.66 1.56 -13.60
N LEU A 43 17.26 1.57 -12.42
CA LEU A 43 18.71 1.75 -12.28
C LEU A 43 19.49 0.62 -12.97
N ALA A 44 19.04 -0.63 -12.81
CA ALA A 44 19.67 -1.77 -13.49
C ALA A 44 19.49 -1.73 -15.01
N ILE A 45 18.31 -1.34 -15.51
CA ILE A 45 18.06 -1.12 -16.94
C ILE A 45 18.98 -0.04 -17.50
N ALA A 46 19.31 0.98 -16.71
CA ALA A 46 20.28 2.03 -17.06
C ALA A 46 21.73 1.59 -16.92
N GLY A 47 22.01 0.30 -16.71
CA GLY A 47 23.35 -0.29 -16.68
C GLY A 47 24.08 -0.18 -15.35
N LYS A 48 23.39 0.16 -14.24
CA LYS A 48 24.00 0.20 -12.90
C LYS A 48 24.00 -1.19 -12.26
N ARG A 49 24.97 -1.44 -11.37
CA ARG A 49 25.03 -2.66 -10.53
C ARG A 49 24.17 -2.42 -9.28
N VAL A 50 23.04 -3.08 -9.21
CA VAL A 50 22.04 -2.85 -8.15
C VAL A 50 21.85 -4.10 -7.31
N LEU A 51 21.88 -3.95 -5.99
CA LEU A 51 21.40 -4.93 -5.03
C LEU A 51 20.10 -4.45 -4.43
N LEU A 52 19.06 -5.24 -4.59
CA LEU A 52 17.77 -5.04 -3.93
C LEU A 52 17.67 -6.02 -2.76
N LEU A 53 17.53 -5.48 -1.53
CA LEU A 53 17.37 -6.23 -0.30
C LEU A 53 15.90 -6.23 0.12
N GLU A 54 15.33 -7.42 0.31
CA GLU A 54 13.95 -7.60 0.76
C GLU A 54 13.90 -8.47 2.02
N ALA A 55 13.22 -7.96 3.07
CA ALA A 55 13.12 -8.67 4.34
C ALA A 55 12.26 -9.93 4.25
N GLY A 56 11.25 -9.91 3.37
CA GLY A 56 10.37 -11.04 3.10
C GLY A 56 10.89 -12.00 2.03
N SER A 57 10.09 -13.02 1.76
CA SER A 57 10.31 -13.98 0.68
C SER A 57 9.54 -13.58 -0.59
N ASP A 58 9.76 -14.28 -1.69
CA ASP A 58 8.87 -14.20 -2.85
C ASP A 58 7.62 -15.05 -2.56
N PRO A 59 6.40 -14.51 -2.69
CA PRO A 59 5.17 -15.29 -2.52
C PRO A 59 5.05 -16.38 -3.58
N GLY A 60 5.74 -16.25 -4.70
CA GLY A 60 5.64 -17.15 -5.83
C GLY A 60 4.29 -17.00 -6.55
N ASN A 61 3.88 -18.07 -7.19
CA ASN A 61 2.62 -18.12 -7.93
C ASN A 61 1.50 -18.73 -7.08
N ILE A 62 1.30 -18.21 -5.86
CA ILE A 62 0.18 -18.66 -5.02
C ILE A 62 -1.11 -17.99 -5.48
N THR A 63 -2.22 -18.70 -5.34
CA THR A 63 -3.54 -18.28 -5.81
C THR A 63 -3.96 -16.94 -5.24
N ASP A 64 -3.81 -16.74 -3.91
CA ASP A 64 -4.19 -15.48 -3.25
C ASP A 64 -3.44 -14.27 -3.79
N TYR A 65 -2.18 -14.46 -4.25
CA TYR A 65 -1.41 -13.40 -4.87
C TYR A 65 -1.92 -13.09 -6.28
N GLN A 66 -2.12 -14.14 -7.09
CA GLN A 66 -2.37 -14.00 -8.53
C GLN A 66 -3.78 -13.52 -8.85
N VAL A 67 -4.78 -13.99 -8.10
CA VAL A 67 -6.20 -13.76 -8.38
C VAL A 67 -6.67 -12.41 -7.82
N PRO A 68 -7.04 -11.44 -8.67
CA PRO A 68 -7.44 -10.10 -8.22
C PRO A 68 -8.57 -10.08 -7.19
N ALA A 69 -9.59 -10.94 -7.34
CA ALA A 69 -10.72 -11.03 -6.41
C ALA A 69 -10.32 -11.50 -5.00
N LEU A 70 -9.17 -12.15 -4.86
CA LEU A 70 -8.67 -12.63 -3.58
C LEU A 70 -7.76 -11.60 -2.86
N ASN A 71 -7.88 -10.33 -3.21
CA ASN A 71 -7.05 -9.27 -2.61
C ASN A 71 -7.21 -9.18 -1.08
N LEU A 72 -8.41 -9.39 -0.52
CA LEU A 72 -8.63 -9.41 0.92
C LEU A 72 -7.99 -10.65 1.59
N GLN A 73 -8.06 -11.82 0.95
CA GLN A 73 -7.41 -13.04 1.42
C GLN A 73 -5.88 -12.91 1.36
N SER A 74 -5.36 -12.25 0.31
CA SER A 74 -3.91 -12.06 0.15
C SER A 74 -3.29 -11.24 1.28
N THR A 75 -4.03 -10.27 1.84
CA THR A 75 -3.55 -9.46 2.97
C THR A 75 -3.44 -10.25 4.28
N GLU A 76 -4.16 -11.36 4.40
CA GLU A 76 -4.12 -12.25 5.56
C GLU A 76 -3.29 -13.52 5.32
N ASN A 77 -2.69 -13.69 4.13
CA ASN A 77 -1.85 -14.84 3.83
C ASN A 77 -0.54 -14.79 4.62
N GLU A 78 -0.29 -15.80 5.44
CA GLU A 78 0.89 -15.86 6.34
C GLU A 78 2.24 -15.78 5.64
N LYS A 79 2.31 -16.10 4.34
CA LYS A 79 3.56 -16.00 3.57
C LYS A 79 3.90 -14.56 3.16
N MET A 80 2.92 -13.66 3.21
CA MET A 80 3.06 -12.28 2.73
C MET A 80 2.82 -11.25 3.82
N ARG A 81 1.88 -11.50 4.76
CA ARG A 81 1.42 -10.50 5.71
C ARG A 81 2.46 -10.17 6.77
N TRP A 82 2.48 -8.91 7.12
CA TRP A 82 3.02 -8.37 8.35
C TRP A 82 1.89 -7.71 9.14
N ASP A 83 1.69 -8.17 10.37
CA ASP A 83 0.63 -7.71 11.25
C ASP A 83 1.14 -6.56 12.12
N TYR A 84 0.81 -5.33 11.76
CA TYR A 84 0.99 -4.18 12.63
C TYR A 84 -0.31 -3.95 13.40
N TYR A 85 -0.16 -3.60 14.66
CA TYR A 85 -1.26 -3.09 15.47
C TYR A 85 -0.93 -1.65 15.83
N VAL A 86 -1.84 -0.73 15.49
CA VAL A 86 -1.62 0.70 15.59
C VAL A 86 -2.60 1.35 16.56
N ASN A 87 -2.23 2.51 17.08
CA ASN A 87 -3.11 3.32 17.90
C ASN A 87 -3.70 4.46 17.06
N HIS A 88 -5.02 4.49 16.95
CA HIS A 88 -5.74 5.64 16.40
C HIS A 88 -5.75 6.80 17.40
N TYR A 89 -5.79 6.50 18.71
CA TYR A 89 -5.76 7.45 19.80
C TYR A 89 -4.73 7.03 20.85
N SER A 90 -4.05 8.00 21.46
CA SER A 90 -3.13 7.76 22.59
C SER A 90 -3.87 7.36 23.89
N ASP A 91 -5.15 7.73 23.99
CA ASP A 91 -6.04 7.38 25.09
C ASP A 91 -6.74 6.02 24.82
N LEU A 92 -6.45 5.04 25.67
CA LEU A 92 -6.99 3.68 25.53
C LEU A 92 -8.51 3.64 25.70
N GLU A 93 -9.13 4.52 26.49
CA GLU A 93 -10.58 4.55 26.68
C GLU A 93 -11.29 4.94 25.38
N THR A 94 -10.76 5.91 24.67
CA THR A 94 -11.23 6.32 23.34
C THR A 94 -10.93 5.24 22.30
N GLN A 95 -9.71 4.71 22.30
CA GLN A 95 -9.28 3.62 21.39
C GLN A 95 -10.17 2.39 21.50
N ALA A 96 -10.60 2.02 22.72
CA ALA A 96 -11.42 0.84 22.99
C ALA A 96 -12.88 0.96 22.50
N LYS A 97 -13.29 2.13 22.00
CA LYS A 97 -14.62 2.32 21.38
C LYS A 97 -14.68 1.84 19.93
N ASP A 98 -13.53 1.54 19.32
CA ASP A 98 -13.46 0.94 18.00
C ASP A 98 -13.76 -0.57 18.10
N SER A 99 -14.78 -1.04 17.38
CA SER A 99 -15.17 -2.45 17.35
C SER A 99 -14.10 -3.38 16.77
N LYS A 100 -13.09 -2.82 16.09
CA LYS A 100 -11.94 -3.52 15.50
C LYS A 100 -10.75 -3.60 16.46
N MET A 101 -10.86 -2.98 17.66
CA MET A 101 -9.84 -3.07 18.68
C MET A 101 -9.52 -4.53 18.99
N THR A 102 -8.23 -4.88 18.83
CA THR A 102 -7.74 -6.26 18.96
C THR A 102 -6.98 -6.43 20.26
N TYR A 103 -7.22 -7.56 20.89
CA TYR A 103 -6.63 -7.95 22.17
C TYR A 103 -6.01 -9.33 22.05
N ARG A 104 -4.93 -9.58 22.79
CA ARG A 104 -4.36 -10.91 22.98
C ARG A 104 -4.89 -11.52 24.27
N LEU A 105 -5.49 -12.70 24.15
CA LEU A 105 -5.96 -13.47 25.30
C LEU A 105 -4.80 -14.19 26.00
N SER A 106 -5.00 -14.63 27.24
CA SER A 106 -4.02 -15.44 27.97
C SER A 106 -3.71 -16.78 27.29
N SER A 107 -4.61 -17.28 26.42
CA SER A 107 -4.37 -18.44 25.55
C SER A 107 -3.41 -18.16 24.38
N GLY A 108 -3.12 -16.88 24.10
CA GLY A 108 -2.40 -16.43 22.89
C GLY A 108 -3.32 -16.14 21.69
N GLU A 109 -4.60 -16.49 21.77
CA GLU A 109 -5.58 -16.19 20.73
C GLU A 109 -5.91 -14.71 20.66
N LEU A 110 -6.35 -14.25 19.47
CA LEU A 110 -6.78 -12.86 19.26
C LEU A 110 -8.29 -12.74 19.42
N TYR A 111 -8.71 -11.66 20.08
CA TYR A 111 -10.10 -11.22 20.17
C TYR A 111 -10.21 -9.81 19.63
N SER A 112 -11.18 -9.53 18.76
CA SER A 112 -11.52 -8.18 18.33
C SER A 112 -12.94 -7.83 18.74
N GLY A 113 -13.15 -6.65 19.29
CA GLY A 113 -14.47 -6.18 19.70
C GLY A 113 -14.48 -5.34 20.97
N LEU A 114 -15.69 -4.87 21.31
CA LEU A 114 -15.96 -3.90 22.38
C LEU A 114 -16.02 -4.51 23.80
N SER A 115 -15.97 -5.84 23.95
CA SER A 115 -16.17 -6.52 25.23
C SER A 115 -15.06 -7.56 25.47
N PRO A 116 -13.79 -7.13 25.60
CA PRO A 116 -12.67 -8.05 25.77
C PRO A 116 -12.82 -8.85 27.10
N PRO A 117 -12.46 -10.13 27.12
CA PRO A 117 -12.39 -10.90 28.34
C PRO A 117 -11.44 -10.27 29.38
N THR A 118 -11.71 -10.47 30.65
CA THR A 118 -10.88 -9.95 31.75
C THR A 118 -9.43 -10.46 31.60
N GLY A 119 -8.46 -9.55 31.65
CA GLY A 119 -7.03 -9.86 31.52
C GLY A 119 -6.53 -9.97 30.08
N ALA A 120 -7.35 -9.65 29.08
CA ALA A 120 -6.91 -9.53 27.69
C ALA A 120 -5.95 -8.33 27.55
N GLU A 121 -4.84 -8.55 26.85
CA GLU A 121 -3.82 -7.52 26.57
C GLU A 121 -4.22 -6.72 25.33
N PRO A 122 -4.35 -5.37 25.40
CA PRO A 122 -4.66 -4.55 24.25
C PRO A 122 -3.48 -4.51 23.28
N LEU A 123 -3.74 -4.76 21.99
CA LEU A 123 -2.74 -4.66 20.92
C LEU A 123 -2.91 -3.37 20.11
N GLY A 124 -4.14 -3.00 19.74
CA GLY A 124 -4.46 -1.91 18.83
C GLY A 124 -5.38 -2.34 17.69
N ILE A 125 -5.46 -1.52 16.65
CA ILE A 125 -6.20 -1.81 15.42
C ILE A 125 -5.25 -2.46 14.40
N LEU A 126 -5.70 -3.56 13.77
CA LEU A 126 -4.91 -4.23 12.74
C LEU A 126 -4.67 -3.28 11.55
N TYR A 127 -3.40 -3.15 11.16
CA TYR A 127 -2.97 -2.35 10.04
C TYR A 127 -2.17 -3.21 9.07
N PRO A 128 -2.79 -3.79 8.03
CA PRO A 128 -2.14 -4.77 7.15
C PRO A 128 -0.95 -4.18 6.39
N ARG A 129 0.18 -4.88 6.43
CA ARG A 129 1.38 -4.62 5.61
C ARG A 129 1.89 -5.93 5.02
N ALA A 130 2.81 -5.84 4.07
CA ALA A 130 3.41 -7.01 3.46
C ALA A 130 4.93 -7.01 3.63
N GLY A 131 5.46 -8.14 4.14
CA GLY A 131 6.87 -8.49 4.12
C GLY A 131 7.15 -9.52 3.03
N THR A 132 7.17 -9.09 1.79
CA THR A 132 7.33 -9.96 0.62
C THR A 132 7.83 -9.16 -0.58
N LEU A 133 8.38 -9.85 -1.59
CA LEU A 133 8.78 -9.22 -2.85
C LEU A 133 7.62 -8.47 -3.49
N GLY A 134 7.83 -7.18 -3.81
CA GLY A 134 6.80 -6.26 -4.26
C GLY A 134 6.12 -5.45 -3.14
N GLY A 135 6.43 -5.76 -1.86
CA GLY A 135 5.85 -5.08 -0.70
C GLY A 135 4.33 -5.07 -0.73
N CYS A 136 3.70 -3.99 -0.26
CA CYS A 136 2.23 -3.85 -0.26
C CYS A 136 1.61 -3.87 -1.67
N GLY A 137 2.38 -3.71 -2.76
CA GLY A 137 1.92 -3.97 -4.13
C GLY A 137 1.48 -5.42 -4.36
N SER A 138 1.98 -6.35 -3.55
CA SER A 138 1.68 -7.79 -3.66
C SER A 138 0.37 -8.22 -3.00
N HIS A 139 -0.26 -7.37 -2.19
CA HIS A 139 -1.50 -7.71 -1.49
C HIS A 139 -2.57 -6.60 -1.49
N ASN A 140 -2.31 -5.45 -2.12
CA ASN A 140 -3.29 -4.35 -2.20
C ASN A 140 -4.49 -4.70 -3.09
N ALA A 141 -5.50 -3.81 -3.08
CA ALA A 141 -6.70 -3.95 -3.91
C ALA A 141 -6.48 -3.52 -5.39
N LEU A 142 -5.23 -3.38 -5.86
CA LEU A 142 -4.84 -3.13 -7.26
C LEU A 142 -5.27 -1.76 -7.83
N ILE A 143 -5.95 -0.92 -7.07
CA ILE A 143 -6.48 0.37 -7.54
C ILE A 143 -5.35 1.27 -8.02
N THR A 144 -5.50 1.80 -9.24
CA THR A 144 -4.49 2.62 -9.91
C THR A 144 -5.12 3.95 -10.36
N ILE A 145 -5.09 4.94 -9.46
CA ILE A 145 -5.67 6.27 -9.71
C ILE A 145 -4.57 7.33 -9.67
N TYR A 146 -4.52 8.15 -10.72
CA TYR A 146 -3.62 9.30 -10.82
C TYR A 146 -4.00 10.35 -9.75
N PRO A 147 -3.06 10.90 -8.98
CA PRO A 147 -3.35 11.88 -7.93
C PRO A 147 -3.77 13.23 -8.52
N HIS A 148 -4.13 14.19 -7.66
CA HIS A 148 -4.50 15.53 -8.08
C HIS A 148 -3.27 16.34 -8.50
N ALA A 149 -3.44 17.28 -9.42
CA ALA A 149 -2.38 18.19 -9.82
C ALA A 149 -1.90 19.06 -8.65
N SER A 150 -2.79 19.38 -7.72
CA SER A 150 -2.50 20.13 -6.49
C SER A 150 -1.46 19.44 -5.60
N ASP A 151 -1.41 18.11 -5.56
CA ASP A 151 -0.42 17.34 -4.79
C ASP A 151 1.00 17.66 -5.26
N TRP A 152 1.20 17.67 -6.56
CA TRP A 152 2.50 17.99 -7.17
C TRP A 152 2.83 19.46 -7.09
N THR A 153 1.85 20.34 -7.36
CA THR A 153 1.99 21.80 -7.21
C THR A 153 2.40 22.18 -5.80
N TYR A 154 1.89 21.47 -4.78
CA TYR A 154 2.29 21.70 -3.40
C TYR A 154 3.78 21.43 -3.18
N ILE A 155 4.30 20.27 -3.62
CA ILE A 155 5.72 19.94 -3.50
C ILE A 155 6.58 20.93 -4.29
N GLN A 156 6.20 21.26 -5.55
CA GLN A 156 6.84 22.30 -6.35
C GLN A 156 6.93 23.64 -5.60
N SER A 157 5.83 24.06 -4.98
CA SER A 157 5.75 25.37 -4.32
C SER A 157 6.63 25.48 -3.07
N ILE A 158 6.69 24.42 -2.25
CA ILE A 158 7.48 24.43 -1.00
C ILE A 158 8.97 24.23 -1.25
N THR A 159 9.34 23.57 -2.36
CA THR A 159 10.75 23.28 -2.68
C THR A 159 11.35 24.25 -3.70
N GLY A 160 10.51 24.92 -4.50
CA GLY A 160 10.95 25.72 -5.65
C GLY A 160 11.50 24.89 -6.82
N ASP A 161 11.28 23.57 -6.82
CA ASP A 161 11.78 22.63 -7.82
C ASP A 161 10.71 22.34 -8.88
N ASP A 162 10.88 22.94 -10.07
CA ASP A 162 9.94 22.80 -11.20
C ASP A 162 9.82 21.36 -11.72
N SER A 163 10.75 20.47 -11.41
CA SER A 163 10.66 19.06 -11.78
C SER A 163 9.47 18.35 -11.14
N TRP A 164 8.90 18.94 -10.07
CA TRP A 164 7.67 18.47 -9.41
C TRP A 164 6.39 19.04 -10.00
N SER A 165 6.46 19.90 -11.03
CA SER A 165 5.23 20.42 -11.65
C SER A 165 4.32 19.29 -12.15
N PRO A 166 2.98 19.47 -12.14
CA PRO A 166 2.02 18.45 -12.59
C PRO A 166 2.33 17.88 -13.96
N GLY A 167 2.70 18.74 -14.93
CA GLY A 167 3.06 18.30 -16.28
C GLY A 167 4.33 17.45 -16.35
N ASN A 168 5.32 17.69 -15.48
CA ASN A 168 6.50 16.85 -15.38
C ASN A 168 6.18 15.52 -14.69
N MET A 169 5.38 15.54 -13.64
CA MET A 169 4.97 14.32 -12.93
C MET A 169 4.07 13.43 -13.80
N ARG A 170 3.23 14.01 -14.66
CA ARG A 170 2.39 13.23 -15.61
C ARG A 170 3.21 12.33 -16.53
N LYS A 171 4.41 12.74 -16.93
CA LYS A 171 5.30 11.92 -17.77
C LYS A 171 5.70 10.62 -17.09
N TYR A 172 5.82 10.60 -15.75
CA TYR A 172 6.14 9.39 -15.00
C TYR A 172 4.96 8.43 -14.97
N PHE A 173 3.73 8.94 -14.86
CA PHE A 173 2.54 8.10 -14.99
C PHE A 173 2.45 7.48 -16.40
N GLN A 174 2.62 8.27 -17.45
CA GLN A 174 2.65 7.77 -18.82
C GLN A 174 3.76 6.73 -19.07
N ARG A 175 4.93 6.89 -18.41
CA ARG A 175 6.06 5.96 -18.55
C ARG A 175 5.82 4.61 -17.87
N LEU A 176 5.12 4.61 -16.74
CA LEU A 176 4.88 3.38 -15.97
C LEU A 176 3.66 2.60 -16.48
N GLU A 177 2.67 3.25 -17.07
CA GLU A 177 1.40 2.66 -17.45
C GLU A 177 1.44 1.93 -18.80
N ASN A 178 0.72 0.81 -18.88
CA ASN A 178 0.29 0.13 -20.11
C ASN A 178 -1.25 0.00 -20.04
N ALA A 179 -1.97 1.03 -20.50
CA ALA A 179 -3.42 1.08 -20.43
C ALA A 179 -4.06 0.16 -21.47
N GLU A 180 -4.74 -0.90 -21.02
CA GLU A 180 -5.47 -1.84 -21.91
C GLU A 180 -6.96 -1.53 -21.99
N TYR A 181 -7.49 -0.63 -21.17
CA TYR A 181 -8.91 -0.26 -21.14
C TYR A 181 -9.25 0.94 -22.05
N LEU A 182 -8.25 1.54 -22.69
CA LEU A 182 -8.40 2.71 -23.56
C LEU A 182 -7.79 2.44 -24.94
N PRO A 183 -8.28 3.12 -25.99
CA PRO A 183 -7.61 3.12 -27.29
C PRO A 183 -6.20 3.71 -27.21
N ASN A 184 -5.25 3.12 -27.91
CA ASN A 184 -3.88 3.63 -27.95
C ASN A 184 -3.84 5.09 -28.42
N GLY A 185 -3.04 5.91 -27.72
CA GLY A 185 -2.82 7.32 -28.05
C GLY A 185 -3.75 8.30 -27.34
N VAL A 186 -4.59 7.85 -26.41
CA VAL A 186 -5.34 8.75 -25.51
C VAL A 186 -4.36 9.59 -24.71
N VAL A 187 -4.55 10.91 -24.73
CA VAL A 187 -3.63 11.87 -24.09
C VAL A 187 -3.60 11.64 -22.59
N GLY A 188 -2.41 11.71 -22.02
CA GLY A 188 -2.19 11.55 -20.58
C GLY A 188 -1.94 10.11 -20.14
N HIS A 189 -2.16 9.12 -21.00
CA HIS A 189 -1.94 7.70 -20.73
C HIS A 189 -0.66 7.15 -21.36
N GLY A 190 -0.15 6.06 -20.77
CA GLY A 190 0.91 5.24 -21.31
C GLY A 190 0.39 3.91 -21.85
N PHE A 191 1.08 3.36 -22.89
CA PHE A 191 0.65 2.13 -23.58
C PHE A 191 1.80 1.13 -23.76
N SER A 192 2.88 1.29 -22.99
CA SER A 192 4.07 0.43 -23.07
C SER A 192 4.86 0.35 -21.77
N GLY A 193 4.26 0.80 -20.68
CA GLY A 193 4.85 0.74 -19.36
C GLY A 193 4.86 -0.69 -18.78
N TRP A 194 5.45 -0.82 -17.61
CA TRP A 194 5.53 -2.11 -16.91
C TRP A 194 4.26 -2.43 -16.11
N LEU A 195 3.43 -1.43 -15.80
CA LEU A 195 2.19 -1.59 -15.06
C LEU A 195 1.01 -1.65 -16.02
N THR A 196 0.55 -2.85 -16.31
CA THR A 196 -0.68 -3.01 -17.09
C THR A 196 -1.89 -2.65 -16.25
N THR A 197 -2.72 -1.74 -16.77
CA THR A 197 -3.97 -1.29 -16.15
C THR A 197 -5.17 -1.67 -17.01
N THR A 198 -6.24 -2.12 -16.34
CA THR A 198 -7.51 -2.48 -16.94
C THR A 198 -8.65 -1.99 -16.06
N VAL A 199 -9.90 -2.26 -16.45
CA VAL A 199 -11.11 -2.02 -15.65
C VAL A 199 -11.94 -3.28 -15.56
N THR A 200 -12.84 -3.36 -14.58
CA THR A 200 -13.77 -4.49 -14.47
C THR A 200 -14.68 -4.55 -15.69
N TYR A 201 -14.83 -5.73 -16.27
CA TYR A 201 -15.67 -5.94 -17.46
C TYR A 201 -17.14 -5.60 -17.17
N LEU A 202 -17.71 -4.64 -17.92
CA LEU A 202 -19.07 -4.15 -17.70
C LEU A 202 -20.15 -5.21 -17.96
N GLY A 203 -19.85 -6.25 -18.73
CA GLY A 203 -20.75 -7.36 -18.95
C GLY A 203 -21.20 -8.07 -17.67
N PHE A 204 -20.41 -8.02 -16.60
CA PHE A 204 -20.81 -8.55 -15.30
C PHE A 204 -22.02 -7.80 -14.71
N ALA A 205 -22.11 -6.49 -14.90
CA ALA A 205 -23.25 -5.71 -14.45
C ALA A 205 -24.54 -6.07 -15.23
N LEU A 206 -24.43 -6.53 -16.47
CA LEU A 206 -25.57 -6.99 -17.27
C LEU A 206 -26.02 -8.42 -16.90
N GLN A 207 -25.11 -9.21 -16.33
CA GLN A 207 -25.40 -10.57 -15.87
C GLN A 207 -26.05 -10.58 -14.47
N ASP A 208 -25.95 -9.47 -13.73
CA ASP A 208 -26.49 -9.34 -12.37
C ASP A 208 -27.37 -8.09 -12.24
N LEU A 209 -28.70 -8.31 -12.23
CA LEU A 209 -29.66 -7.22 -12.12
C LEU A 209 -29.56 -6.43 -10.80
N LYS A 210 -29.00 -7.03 -9.73
CA LYS A 210 -28.75 -6.37 -8.47
C LYS A 210 -27.57 -5.39 -8.61
N LEU A 211 -26.47 -5.83 -9.19
CA LEU A 211 -25.33 -4.99 -9.49
C LEU A 211 -25.70 -3.84 -10.42
N LEU A 212 -26.47 -4.13 -11.48
CA LEU A 212 -27.00 -3.10 -12.37
C LEU A 212 -27.84 -2.07 -11.61
N SER A 213 -28.73 -2.52 -10.74
CA SER A 213 -29.57 -1.65 -9.93
C SER A 213 -28.76 -0.74 -8.98
N ILE A 214 -27.66 -1.24 -8.42
CA ILE A 214 -26.73 -0.47 -7.58
C ILE A 214 -26.03 0.63 -8.41
N ILE A 215 -25.53 0.33 -9.62
CA ILE A 215 -24.92 1.32 -10.51
C ILE A 215 -25.90 2.43 -10.86
N VAL A 216 -27.12 2.05 -11.21
CA VAL A 216 -28.20 3.02 -11.52
C VAL A 216 -28.54 3.87 -10.30
N SER A 217 -28.62 3.27 -9.12
CA SER A 217 -28.93 4.00 -7.87
C SER A 217 -27.85 5.03 -7.53
N ALA A 218 -26.59 4.70 -7.80
CA ALA A 218 -25.46 5.62 -7.61
C ALA A 218 -25.56 6.83 -8.56
N ALA A 219 -25.83 6.59 -9.85
CA ALA A 219 -26.03 7.67 -10.84
C ALA A 219 -27.20 8.59 -10.45
N ILE A 220 -28.34 8.03 -10.06
CA ILE A 220 -29.51 8.81 -9.58
C ILE A 220 -29.15 9.61 -8.31
N ALA A 221 -28.41 9.03 -7.37
CA ALA A 221 -28.01 9.70 -6.14
C ALA A 221 -27.10 10.91 -6.40
N LEU A 222 -26.28 10.84 -7.45
CA LEU A 222 -25.44 11.94 -7.94
C LEU A 222 -26.23 12.99 -8.74
N GLY A 223 -27.47 12.70 -9.10
CA GLY A 223 -28.34 13.61 -9.88
C GLY A 223 -28.15 13.51 -11.39
N GLU A 224 -27.61 12.40 -11.89
CA GLU A 224 -27.47 12.17 -13.32
C GLU A 224 -28.83 11.97 -14.01
N ASP A 225 -28.99 12.56 -15.19
CA ASP A 225 -30.17 12.33 -16.04
C ASP A 225 -29.96 11.08 -16.90
N LEU A 226 -30.68 10.02 -16.54
CA LEU A 226 -30.65 8.74 -17.24
C LEU A 226 -31.71 8.65 -18.36
N GLY A 227 -32.38 9.75 -18.68
CA GLY A 227 -33.42 9.79 -19.73
C GLY A 227 -32.88 9.40 -21.09
N GLY A 228 -33.46 8.33 -21.68
CA GLY A 228 -33.08 7.83 -22.99
C GLY A 228 -31.88 6.84 -23.01
N VAL A 229 -31.25 6.56 -21.87
CA VAL A 229 -30.15 5.58 -21.76
C VAL A 229 -30.71 4.15 -21.65
N ILE A 230 -30.25 3.24 -22.49
CA ILE A 230 -30.63 1.82 -22.45
C ILE A 230 -29.68 1.08 -21.51
N LEU A 231 -29.96 1.12 -20.23
CA LEU A 231 -29.10 0.57 -19.16
C LEU A 231 -28.85 -0.95 -19.21
N THR A 232 -29.61 -1.68 -20.03
CA THR A 232 -29.45 -3.12 -20.23
C THR A 232 -28.50 -3.47 -21.38
N THR A 233 -27.69 -2.51 -21.82
CA THR A 233 -26.65 -2.70 -22.84
C THR A 233 -25.30 -2.18 -22.35
N ILE A 234 -24.21 -2.71 -22.89
CA ILE A 234 -22.85 -2.22 -22.60
C ILE A 234 -22.73 -0.74 -23.01
N GLU A 235 -23.28 -0.37 -24.16
CA GLU A 235 -23.25 1.01 -24.67
C GLU A 235 -23.98 1.98 -23.73
N GLY A 236 -25.10 1.55 -23.13
CA GLY A 236 -25.83 2.35 -22.14
C GLY A 236 -25.07 2.49 -20.84
N LEU A 237 -24.44 1.42 -20.34
CA LEU A 237 -23.57 1.50 -19.17
C LEU A 237 -22.33 2.37 -19.43
N LEU A 238 -21.72 2.29 -20.61
CA LEU A 238 -20.61 3.15 -21.00
C LEU A 238 -21.00 4.63 -21.05
N GLN A 239 -22.26 4.97 -21.34
CA GLN A 239 -22.73 6.37 -21.25
C GLN A 239 -22.78 6.87 -19.80
N VAL A 240 -23.17 6.01 -18.85
CA VAL A 240 -23.22 6.32 -17.41
C VAL A 240 -21.82 6.35 -16.78
N LEU A 241 -20.92 5.49 -17.28
CA LEU A 241 -19.55 5.32 -16.76
C LEU A 241 -18.50 5.87 -17.75
N ALA A 242 -18.87 6.92 -18.50
CA ALA A 242 -18.02 7.47 -19.57
C ALA A 242 -16.78 8.21 -19.10
N LEU A 243 -16.73 8.57 -17.82
CA LEU A 243 -15.65 9.35 -17.25
C LEU A 243 -14.40 8.48 -17.01
N ASP A 244 -13.24 9.01 -17.40
CA ASP A 244 -11.95 8.42 -17.10
C ASP A 244 -11.28 9.18 -15.95
N ILE A 245 -11.13 8.52 -14.81
CA ILE A 245 -10.54 9.12 -13.61
C ILE A 245 -9.05 9.46 -13.78
N ASN A 246 -8.37 8.79 -14.71
CA ASN A 246 -6.96 9.02 -15.01
C ASN A 246 -6.72 9.96 -16.21
N ALA A 247 -7.77 10.52 -16.80
CA ALA A 247 -7.68 11.43 -17.93
C ALA A 247 -6.75 12.64 -17.69
N ASP A 248 -6.28 13.27 -18.78
CA ASP A 248 -5.44 14.47 -18.75
C ASP A 248 -6.13 15.61 -19.52
N PHE A 249 -6.96 16.36 -18.83
CA PHE A 249 -7.61 17.55 -19.36
C PHE A 249 -7.77 18.62 -18.28
N SER A 250 -7.94 19.87 -18.72
CA SER A 250 -8.18 20.99 -17.80
C SER A 250 -9.51 20.82 -17.08
N GLY A 251 -9.50 20.84 -15.74
CA GLY A 251 -10.69 20.64 -14.90
C GLY A 251 -10.94 19.18 -14.47
N ARG A 252 -10.07 18.23 -14.85
CA ARG A 252 -10.16 16.82 -14.39
C ARG A 252 -10.28 16.73 -12.86
N ASP A 253 -9.48 17.50 -12.13
CA ASP A 253 -9.44 17.47 -10.67
C ASP A 253 -10.66 18.14 -10.02
N GLU A 254 -11.50 18.83 -10.78
CA GLU A 254 -12.75 19.43 -10.31
C GLU A 254 -13.98 18.55 -10.63
N GLN A 255 -13.78 17.48 -11.43
CA GLN A 255 -14.89 16.71 -11.97
C GLN A 255 -15.39 15.67 -10.96
N GLU A 256 -16.62 15.90 -10.50
CA GLU A 256 -17.40 14.89 -9.76
C GLU A 256 -18.08 13.92 -10.74
N GLY A 257 -18.39 12.70 -10.27
CA GLY A 257 -19.13 11.76 -11.08
C GLY A 257 -18.90 10.29 -10.72
N LEU A 258 -19.44 9.44 -11.58
CA LEU A 258 -19.36 7.99 -11.48
C LEU A 258 -18.31 7.48 -12.48
N TYR A 259 -17.43 6.59 -12.02
CA TYR A 259 -16.27 6.09 -12.77
C TYR A 259 -16.17 4.58 -12.72
N GLN A 260 -15.60 3.97 -13.76
CA GLN A 260 -14.96 2.67 -13.60
C GLN A 260 -13.64 2.84 -12.83
N VAL A 261 -13.27 1.85 -12.03
CA VAL A 261 -12.04 1.88 -11.22
C VAL A 261 -10.92 1.19 -11.98
N PRO A 262 -9.87 1.92 -12.42
CA PRO A 262 -8.70 1.30 -13.04
C PRO A 262 -7.93 0.45 -12.02
N ILE A 263 -7.55 -0.76 -12.43
CA ILE A 263 -6.84 -1.74 -11.60
C ILE A 263 -5.60 -2.28 -12.29
N ALA A 264 -4.57 -2.58 -11.50
CA ALA A 264 -3.29 -3.14 -11.96
C ALA A 264 -3.40 -4.65 -12.21
N VAL A 265 -3.97 -5.02 -13.35
CA VAL A 265 -4.24 -6.40 -13.77
C VAL A 265 -3.78 -6.59 -15.19
N ASN A 266 -3.10 -7.70 -15.47
CA ASN A 266 -2.66 -8.13 -16.79
C ASN A 266 -3.25 -9.51 -17.08
N GLN A 267 -4.09 -9.62 -18.09
CA GLN A 267 -4.75 -10.88 -18.48
C GLN A 267 -5.41 -11.59 -17.29
N GLY A 268 -6.12 -10.84 -16.45
CA GLY A 268 -6.83 -11.37 -15.27
C GLY A 268 -5.94 -11.77 -14.10
N VAL A 269 -4.66 -11.41 -14.12
CA VAL A 269 -3.67 -11.69 -13.05
C VAL A 269 -3.16 -10.39 -12.46
N ARG A 270 -2.91 -10.35 -11.13
CA ARG A 270 -2.24 -9.22 -10.46
C ARG A 270 -0.96 -8.85 -11.18
N ASN A 271 -0.73 -7.57 -11.36
CA ASN A 271 0.47 -7.01 -11.94
C ASN A 271 1.02 -5.89 -11.05
N GLY A 272 2.34 -5.81 -10.89
CA GLY A 272 2.91 -4.83 -9.98
C GLY A 272 4.44 -4.82 -9.90
N PRO A 273 5.02 -4.24 -8.84
CA PRO A 273 6.47 -4.12 -8.68
C PRO A 273 7.21 -5.45 -8.72
N ARG A 274 6.60 -6.54 -8.20
CA ARG A 274 7.19 -7.88 -8.18
C ARG A 274 7.52 -8.35 -9.60
N GLU A 275 6.57 -8.24 -10.51
CA GLU A 275 6.73 -8.66 -11.91
C GLU A 275 7.83 -7.84 -12.58
N PHE A 276 7.83 -6.53 -12.42
CA PHE A 276 8.85 -5.67 -13.02
C PHE A 276 10.27 -5.97 -12.50
N VAL A 277 10.41 -6.23 -11.19
CA VAL A 277 11.69 -6.65 -10.59
C VAL A 277 12.14 -7.99 -11.15
N LEU A 278 11.26 -9.00 -11.19
CA LEU A 278 11.59 -10.34 -11.67
C LEU A 278 11.91 -10.36 -13.16
N ASP A 279 11.13 -9.65 -13.97
CA ASP A 279 11.37 -9.53 -15.42
C ASP A 279 12.74 -8.87 -15.69
N THR A 280 13.07 -7.83 -14.93
CA THR A 280 14.38 -7.16 -15.05
C THR A 280 15.51 -8.06 -14.61
N ALA A 281 15.40 -8.71 -13.45
CA ALA A 281 16.45 -9.55 -12.88
C ALA A 281 16.71 -10.83 -13.72
N ASN A 282 15.67 -11.36 -14.37
CA ASN A 282 15.73 -12.58 -15.16
C ASN A 282 15.93 -12.34 -16.66
N ALA A 283 15.93 -11.07 -17.11
CA ALA A 283 16.14 -10.72 -18.51
C ALA A 283 17.48 -11.24 -19.03
N LYS A 284 17.46 -11.84 -20.22
CA LYS A 284 18.65 -12.43 -20.87
C LYS A 284 18.90 -11.82 -22.24
N LEU A 285 20.16 -11.75 -22.60
CA LEU A 285 20.60 -11.50 -23.96
C LEU A 285 20.40 -12.75 -24.83
N SER A 286 20.51 -12.60 -26.14
CA SER A 286 20.41 -13.74 -27.09
C SER A 286 21.44 -14.84 -26.87
N ASN A 287 22.57 -14.53 -26.24
CA ASN A 287 23.62 -15.48 -25.85
C ASN A 287 23.35 -16.19 -24.51
N GLY A 288 22.22 -15.89 -23.82
CA GLY A 288 21.83 -16.48 -22.54
C GLY A 288 22.41 -15.78 -21.31
N GLU A 289 23.29 -14.80 -21.48
CA GLU A 289 23.82 -14.01 -20.38
C GLU A 289 22.77 -13.05 -19.79
N ARG A 290 22.94 -12.64 -18.54
CA ARG A 290 22.10 -11.63 -17.91
C ARG A 290 22.13 -10.32 -18.70
N LYS A 291 20.96 -9.77 -18.98
CA LYS A 291 20.83 -8.49 -19.68
C LYS A 291 21.11 -7.29 -18.75
N TYR A 292 20.66 -7.36 -17.49
CA TYR A 292 20.75 -6.29 -16.51
C TYR A 292 21.39 -6.76 -15.22
N GLN A 293 22.09 -5.86 -14.51
CA GLN A 293 22.85 -6.15 -13.29
C GLN A 293 21.98 -5.88 -12.04
N LEU A 294 20.80 -6.53 -11.95
CA LEU A 294 19.94 -6.50 -10.78
C LEU A 294 20.07 -7.81 -9.99
N ASN A 295 20.60 -7.73 -8.77
CA ASN A 295 20.59 -8.81 -7.82
C ASN A 295 19.47 -8.58 -6.79
N VAL A 296 18.62 -9.58 -6.56
CA VAL A 296 17.58 -9.56 -5.55
C VAL A 296 17.95 -10.53 -4.44
N GLN A 297 18.08 -10.04 -3.21
CA GLN A 297 18.40 -10.85 -2.04
C GLN A 297 17.21 -10.79 -1.08
N LEU A 298 16.48 -11.90 -1.04
CA LEU A 298 15.28 -12.09 -0.20
C LEU A 298 15.65 -12.55 1.21
N ASN A 299 14.67 -12.52 2.11
CA ASN A 299 14.82 -12.91 3.51
C ASN A 299 16.01 -12.19 4.18
N THR A 300 16.15 -10.90 3.91
CA THR A 300 17.29 -10.09 4.33
C THR A 300 16.79 -8.81 4.98
N LEU A 301 16.74 -8.82 6.31
CA LEU A 301 16.34 -7.67 7.13
C LEU A 301 17.54 -6.76 7.31
N VAL A 302 17.49 -5.56 6.73
CA VAL A 302 18.50 -4.51 6.97
C VAL A 302 18.33 -3.97 8.39
N THR A 303 19.44 -3.87 9.11
CA THR A 303 19.44 -3.52 10.53
C THR A 303 20.04 -2.15 10.81
N LYS A 304 20.93 -1.68 9.93
CA LYS A 304 21.62 -0.40 10.12
C LYS A 304 22.25 0.10 8.81
N ILE A 305 22.27 1.42 8.63
CA ILE A 305 23.06 2.10 7.60
C ILE A 305 24.47 2.35 8.16
N ARG A 306 25.49 2.11 7.35
CA ARG A 306 26.88 2.38 7.71
C ARG A 306 27.34 3.69 7.10
N PHE A 307 28.03 4.51 7.91
CA PHE A 307 28.53 5.81 7.51
C PHE A 307 30.06 5.88 7.58
N ASP A 308 30.64 6.56 6.59
CA ASP A 308 31.97 7.13 6.69
C ASP A 308 31.85 8.52 7.32
N MET A 309 32.46 8.69 8.49
CA MET A 309 32.42 9.91 9.29
C MET A 309 33.70 10.77 9.11
N THR A 310 34.56 10.44 8.16
CA THR A 310 35.86 11.14 7.95
C THR A 310 35.72 12.44 7.18
N GLY A 311 34.60 12.62 6.44
CA GLY A 311 34.30 13.83 5.66
C GLY A 311 33.65 14.95 6.47
N ALA A 312 33.26 16.04 5.78
CA ALA A 312 32.53 17.17 6.38
C ALA A 312 31.08 16.81 6.77
N SER A 313 30.52 15.81 6.11
CA SER A 313 29.17 15.26 6.41
C SER A 313 29.23 13.73 6.38
N PRO A 314 28.40 13.05 7.18
CA PRO A 314 28.29 11.59 7.15
C PRO A 314 27.95 11.10 5.74
N LYS A 315 28.73 10.16 5.22
CA LYS A 315 28.46 9.55 3.91
C LYS A 315 28.02 8.10 4.09
N ALA A 316 26.83 7.74 3.59
CA ALA A 316 26.39 6.36 3.57
C ALA A 316 27.28 5.53 2.62
N ILE A 317 27.82 4.42 3.14
CA ILE A 317 28.76 3.54 2.40
C ILE A 317 28.25 2.11 2.27
N GLY A 318 27.08 1.80 2.82
CA GLY A 318 26.48 0.47 2.78
C GLY A 318 25.53 0.22 3.95
N VAL A 319 25.12 -1.03 4.10
CA VAL A 319 24.23 -1.46 5.16
C VAL A 319 24.72 -2.72 5.87
N ASP A 320 24.31 -2.89 7.13
CA ASP A 320 24.35 -4.14 7.86
C ASP A 320 22.99 -4.80 7.79
N TYR A 321 22.95 -6.13 7.75
CA TYR A 321 21.71 -6.90 7.67
C TYR A 321 21.80 -8.23 8.43
N VAL A 322 20.64 -8.82 8.67
CA VAL A 322 20.52 -10.23 9.11
C VAL A 322 19.73 -10.99 8.05
N GLN A 323 20.29 -12.08 7.57
CA GLN A 323 19.66 -12.97 6.60
C GLN A 323 18.98 -14.14 7.33
N GLY A 324 17.70 -14.33 7.06
CA GLY A 324 16.88 -15.38 7.62
C GLY A 324 15.40 -15.11 7.33
N GLN A 325 14.61 -16.15 7.23
CA GLN A 325 13.19 -16.06 6.95
C GLN A 325 12.43 -15.58 8.20
N SER A 326 11.44 -14.72 8.01
CA SER A 326 10.49 -14.28 9.06
C SER A 326 11.16 -13.69 10.31
N LEU A 327 12.23 -12.90 10.13
CA LEU A 327 12.98 -12.32 11.24
C LEU A 327 12.25 -11.15 11.90
N HIS A 328 11.50 -10.37 11.12
CA HIS A 328 10.76 -9.21 11.63
C HIS A 328 9.53 -9.66 12.44
N ARG A 329 9.30 -9.07 13.62
CA ARG A 329 8.24 -9.53 14.54
C ARG A 329 6.81 -9.20 14.10
N ALA A 330 6.63 -8.41 13.06
CA ALA A 330 5.34 -8.28 12.38
C ALA A 330 4.96 -9.52 11.56
N ASP A 331 5.93 -10.39 11.21
CA ASP A 331 5.65 -11.68 10.56
C ASP A 331 5.07 -12.65 11.60
N PRO A 332 3.86 -13.19 11.39
CA PRO A 332 3.22 -14.08 12.37
C PRO A 332 4.04 -15.37 12.63
N ARG A 333 4.97 -15.71 11.74
CA ARG A 333 5.87 -16.87 11.85
C ARG A 333 7.15 -16.58 12.64
N SER A 334 7.40 -15.34 13.03
CA SER A 334 8.68 -14.88 13.63
C SER A 334 9.05 -15.60 14.94
N GLY A 335 8.07 -16.08 15.70
CA GLY A 335 8.30 -16.81 16.96
C GLY A 335 9.01 -18.17 16.80
N ASN A 336 9.06 -18.72 15.59
CA ASN A 336 9.63 -20.03 15.28
C ASN A 336 10.95 -19.94 14.49
N THR A 337 11.57 -18.76 14.40
CA THR A 337 12.74 -18.52 13.57
C THR A 337 14.03 -18.42 14.42
N GLY A 338 15.14 -18.81 13.82
CA GLY A 338 16.47 -18.64 14.43
C GLY A 338 16.96 -17.18 14.40
N PRO A 339 18.15 -16.91 14.97
CA PRO A 339 18.70 -15.55 15.04
C PRO A 339 19.06 -14.95 13.66
N GLY A 340 19.08 -15.77 12.61
CA GLY A 340 19.57 -15.40 11.29
C GLY A 340 21.10 -15.32 11.21
N THR A 341 21.62 -14.95 10.04
CA THR A 341 23.05 -14.79 9.77
C THR A 341 23.35 -13.32 9.47
N SER A 342 24.19 -12.71 10.29
CA SER A 342 24.62 -11.32 10.09
C SER A 342 25.52 -11.19 8.86
N GLY A 343 25.35 -10.08 8.14
CA GLY A 343 26.15 -9.72 6.99
C GLY A 343 26.20 -8.22 6.80
N SER A 344 27.00 -7.79 5.84
CA SER A 344 27.07 -6.39 5.42
C SER A 344 27.33 -6.29 3.93
N VAL A 345 26.97 -5.18 3.31
CA VAL A 345 27.24 -4.90 1.90
C VAL A 345 27.56 -3.42 1.70
N ASN A 346 28.48 -3.12 0.77
CA ASN A 346 28.85 -1.76 0.42
C ASN A 346 28.09 -1.27 -0.81
N ALA A 347 27.80 0.03 -0.81
CA ALA A 347 27.37 0.80 -1.97
C ALA A 347 28.48 1.78 -2.37
N THR A 348 28.87 1.80 -3.64
CA THR A 348 29.92 2.72 -4.12
C THR A 348 29.35 4.10 -4.47
N ALA A 349 28.08 4.17 -4.83
CA ALA A 349 27.38 5.42 -5.09
C ALA A 349 26.43 5.78 -3.93
N GLU A 350 25.30 5.06 -3.77
CA GLU A 350 24.28 5.42 -2.78
C GLU A 350 23.58 4.21 -2.14
N VAL A 351 23.09 4.43 -0.92
CA VAL A 351 22.09 3.60 -0.24
C VAL A 351 20.73 4.29 -0.39
N ILE A 352 19.70 3.52 -0.78
CA ILE A 352 18.34 4.03 -0.99
C ILE A 352 17.39 3.25 -0.10
N LEU A 353 16.75 3.94 0.85
CA LEU A 353 15.73 3.35 1.71
C LEU A 353 14.37 3.41 1.03
N SER A 354 13.69 2.27 1.02
CA SER A 354 12.34 2.10 0.49
C SER A 354 11.57 1.07 1.33
N ALA A 355 11.80 1.10 2.65
CA ALA A 355 11.21 0.13 3.58
C ALA A 355 9.77 0.48 4.01
N GLY A 356 9.23 1.58 3.49
CA GLY A 356 7.87 2.05 3.74
C GLY A 356 7.76 2.97 4.96
N THR A 357 6.55 3.50 5.15
CA THR A 357 6.24 4.58 6.10
C THR A 357 6.62 4.28 7.54
N PHE A 358 6.58 3.02 7.96
CA PHE A 358 6.90 2.63 9.33
C PHE A 358 8.37 2.26 9.50
N GLU A 359 8.93 1.50 8.56
CA GLU A 359 10.26 0.93 8.69
C GLU A 359 11.38 1.87 8.22
N SER A 360 11.13 2.76 7.24
CA SER A 360 12.14 3.73 6.80
C SER A 360 12.53 4.72 7.90
N PRO A 361 11.61 5.38 8.63
CA PRO A 361 11.99 6.23 9.75
C PRO A 361 12.61 5.42 10.91
N LYS A 362 12.14 4.19 11.19
CA LYS A 362 12.76 3.32 12.20
C LYS A 362 14.22 3.03 11.86
N LEU A 363 14.51 2.67 10.60
CA LEU A 363 15.87 2.36 10.16
C LEU A 363 16.78 3.59 10.17
N LEU A 364 16.28 4.77 9.82
CA LEU A 364 17.01 6.04 10.00
C LEU A 364 17.39 6.25 11.47
N LYS A 365 16.45 6.12 12.39
CA LYS A 365 16.66 6.28 13.84
C LYS A 365 17.65 5.25 14.39
N LEU A 366 17.50 3.97 14.06
CA LEU A 366 18.46 2.92 14.45
C LEU A 366 19.87 3.16 13.92
N SER A 367 19.99 3.98 12.86
CA SER A 367 21.26 4.37 12.24
C SER A 367 21.81 5.72 12.77
N GLY A 368 21.12 6.35 13.74
CA GLY A 368 21.54 7.60 14.37
C GLY A 368 21.02 8.86 13.67
N ILE A 369 20.00 8.75 12.79
CA ILE A 369 19.37 9.90 12.13
C ILE A 369 17.94 10.06 12.62
N GLY A 370 17.65 11.14 13.34
CA GLY A 370 16.33 11.39 13.93
C GLY A 370 16.38 12.39 15.07
N PRO A 371 15.28 12.50 15.83
CA PRO A 371 15.22 13.41 16.99
C PRO A 371 16.27 13.04 18.05
N THR A 372 17.14 13.99 18.42
CA THR A 372 18.23 13.75 19.38
C THR A 372 17.72 13.15 20.69
N ASP A 373 16.66 13.72 21.29
CA ASP A 373 16.11 13.24 22.56
C ASP A 373 15.65 11.76 22.50
N GLU A 374 15.03 11.35 21.38
CA GLU A 374 14.62 9.96 21.19
C GLU A 374 15.84 9.04 21.04
N LEU A 375 16.83 9.43 20.23
CA LEU A 375 18.04 8.63 20.01
C LEU A 375 18.83 8.44 21.30
N GLU A 376 19.04 9.51 22.07
CA GLU A 376 19.75 9.47 23.35
C GLU A 376 19.03 8.59 24.38
N SER A 377 17.69 8.58 24.41
CA SER A 377 16.90 7.73 25.30
C SER A 377 17.16 6.23 25.09
N PHE A 378 17.54 5.84 23.87
CA PHE A 378 17.93 4.47 23.50
C PHE A 378 19.45 4.26 23.47
N ASN A 379 20.26 5.24 23.89
CA ASN A 379 21.73 5.21 23.80
C ASN A 379 22.23 5.02 22.35
N ILE A 380 21.52 5.54 21.36
CA ILE A 380 21.93 5.54 19.96
C ILE A 380 22.76 6.80 19.70
N PRO A 381 24.04 6.69 19.26
CA PRO A 381 24.83 7.85 18.91
C PRO A 381 24.18 8.68 17.79
N VAL A 382 24.04 9.97 17.99
CA VAL A 382 23.47 10.89 17.00
C VAL A 382 24.47 11.09 15.85
N VAL A 383 24.08 10.75 14.64
CA VAL A 383 24.80 11.00 13.39
C VAL A 383 24.32 12.31 12.78
N VAL A 384 22.99 12.50 12.70
CA VAL A 384 22.36 13.75 12.26
C VAL A 384 21.08 13.95 13.07
N ASP A 385 20.95 15.14 13.68
CA ASP A 385 19.72 15.56 14.33
C ASP A 385 18.70 16.00 13.27
N LEU A 386 17.65 15.18 13.06
CA LEU A 386 16.54 15.44 12.16
C LEU A 386 15.21 15.19 12.89
N PRO A 387 14.65 16.22 13.56
CA PRO A 387 13.44 16.08 14.37
C PRO A 387 12.21 15.58 13.60
N GLY A 388 12.17 15.77 12.28
CA GLY A 388 11.06 15.34 11.42
C GLY A 388 10.97 13.83 11.17
N VAL A 389 12.05 13.06 11.41
CA VAL A 389 12.03 11.61 11.17
C VAL A 389 11.00 10.93 12.07
N GLY A 390 10.01 10.30 11.45
CA GLY A 390 8.92 9.60 12.14
C GLY A 390 7.83 10.52 12.68
N THR A 391 7.79 11.79 12.27
CA THR A 391 6.69 12.74 12.57
C THR A 391 5.85 12.99 11.32
N ASN A 392 4.83 13.86 11.40
CA ASN A 392 3.97 14.23 10.27
C ASN A 392 3.26 13.03 9.60
N MET A 393 3.15 11.88 10.26
CA MET A 393 2.45 10.75 9.68
C MET A 393 1.00 11.09 9.40
N GLN A 394 0.57 10.82 8.17
CA GLN A 394 -0.77 11.07 7.68
C GLN A 394 -1.35 9.78 7.12
N ASP A 395 -2.66 9.64 7.24
CA ASP A 395 -3.44 8.57 6.63
C ASP A 395 -4.79 9.12 6.17
N ARG A 396 -5.57 8.30 5.50
CA ARG A 396 -6.95 8.62 5.12
C ARG A 396 -7.89 8.21 6.24
N TYR A 397 -9.11 8.76 6.18
CA TYR A 397 -10.20 8.25 6.99
C TYR A 397 -11.17 7.51 6.08
N GLU A 398 -11.40 6.26 6.40
CA GLU A 398 -12.29 5.39 5.68
C GLU A 398 -13.32 4.78 6.62
N THR A 399 -14.54 4.57 6.08
CA THR A 399 -15.61 3.84 6.74
C THR A 399 -16.56 3.27 5.70
N SER A 400 -17.46 2.37 6.09
CA SER A 400 -18.43 1.80 5.17
C SER A 400 -19.86 1.92 5.66
N VAL A 401 -20.77 1.93 4.68
CA VAL A 401 -22.19 1.62 4.89
C VAL A 401 -22.46 0.30 4.18
N ILE A 402 -22.93 -0.71 4.93
CA ILE A 402 -23.13 -2.07 4.42
C ILE A 402 -24.60 -2.42 4.43
N GLY A 403 -25.10 -2.87 3.28
CA GLY A 403 -26.43 -3.40 3.12
C GLY A 403 -26.43 -4.91 2.93
N ASP A 404 -27.34 -5.61 3.61
CA ASP A 404 -27.66 -7.01 3.40
C ASP A 404 -28.89 -7.13 2.49
N SER A 405 -28.83 -8.05 1.53
CA SER A 405 -29.93 -8.36 0.61
C SER A 405 -30.45 -9.78 0.87
N ALA A 406 -31.74 -9.97 0.69
CA ALA A 406 -32.37 -11.29 0.83
C ALA A 406 -31.86 -12.33 -0.19
N MET A 407 -31.24 -11.90 -1.29
CA MET A 407 -30.78 -12.75 -2.39
C MET A 407 -29.28 -12.55 -2.64
N ASP A 408 -28.61 -13.60 -3.11
CA ASP A 408 -27.22 -13.54 -3.53
C ASP A 408 -27.02 -12.62 -4.76
N PHE A 409 -25.80 -12.12 -4.95
CA PHE A 409 -25.36 -11.57 -6.22
C PHE A 409 -25.15 -12.72 -7.21
N ASP A 410 -25.80 -12.65 -8.38
CA ASP A 410 -25.76 -13.72 -9.37
C ASP A 410 -24.31 -13.98 -9.85
N ILE A 411 -23.51 -12.93 -10.00
CA ILE A 411 -22.10 -13.01 -10.47
C ILE A 411 -21.14 -13.69 -9.49
N THR A 412 -21.51 -13.77 -8.21
CA THR A 412 -20.66 -14.36 -7.15
C THR A 412 -21.32 -15.55 -6.45
N ALA A 413 -22.52 -15.96 -6.87
CA ALA A 413 -23.31 -17.00 -6.21
C ALA A 413 -22.56 -18.35 -6.10
N ASP A 414 -21.77 -18.69 -7.12
CA ASP A 414 -20.98 -19.91 -7.19
C ASP A 414 -19.52 -19.73 -6.71
N CYS A 415 -19.14 -18.53 -6.24
CA CYS A 415 -17.80 -18.23 -5.76
C CYS A 415 -17.67 -18.58 -4.29
N THR A 416 -16.60 -19.26 -3.91
CA THR A 416 -16.33 -19.59 -2.51
C THR A 416 -15.20 -18.79 -1.88
N PHE A 417 -14.44 -18.03 -2.67
CA PHE A 417 -13.28 -17.27 -2.22
C PHE A 417 -12.33 -18.11 -1.36
N LEU A 418 -12.02 -19.32 -1.84
CA LEU A 418 -11.17 -20.34 -1.21
C LEU A 418 -11.70 -20.90 0.13
N ARG A 419 -12.97 -20.70 0.48
CA ARG A 419 -13.56 -21.30 1.69
C ARG A 419 -13.73 -22.81 1.57
N THR A 420 -13.90 -23.29 0.35
CA THR A 420 -14.01 -24.71 0.01
C THR A 420 -13.04 -25.06 -1.10
N ALA A 421 -12.67 -26.35 -1.22
CA ALA A 421 -11.80 -26.81 -2.29
C ALA A 421 -12.44 -26.72 -3.68
N ASP A 422 -13.78 -26.84 -3.73
CA ASP A 422 -14.56 -26.69 -4.96
C ASP A 422 -15.01 -25.23 -5.09
N ASP A 423 -14.29 -24.45 -5.89
CA ASP A 423 -14.59 -23.05 -6.22
C ASP A 423 -14.76 -22.91 -7.73
N ALA A 424 -16.02 -22.77 -8.15
CA ALA A 424 -16.34 -22.66 -9.57
C ALA A 424 -15.76 -21.40 -10.22
N CYS A 425 -15.70 -20.29 -9.47
CA CYS A 425 -15.10 -19.05 -9.96
C CYS A 425 -13.58 -19.17 -10.13
N LEU A 426 -12.89 -19.86 -9.23
CA LEU A 426 -11.46 -20.16 -9.38
C LEU A 426 -11.21 -21.09 -10.56
N THR A 427 -12.02 -22.15 -10.71
CA THR A 427 -11.92 -23.07 -11.86
C THR A 427 -12.09 -22.33 -13.19
N ASN A 428 -13.03 -21.39 -13.26
CA ASN A 428 -13.22 -20.55 -14.43
C ASN A 428 -12.01 -19.62 -14.66
N TRP A 429 -11.48 -19.02 -13.60
CA TRP A 429 -10.30 -18.16 -13.68
C TRP A 429 -9.06 -18.94 -14.17
N GLU A 430 -8.86 -20.16 -13.71
CA GLU A 430 -7.74 -21.02 -14.14
C GLU A 430 -7.86 -21.46 -15.59
N ALA A 431 -9.07 -21.63 -16.10
CA ALA A 431 -9.33 -22.05 -17.48
C ALA A 431 -9.22 -20.92 -18.50
N GLY A 432 -9.41 -19.66 -18.08
CA GLY A 432 -9.36 -18.49 -18.95
C GLY A 432 -7.94 -18.00 -19.22
N ASP A 433 -7.77 -17.16 -20.25
CA ASP A 433 -6.48 -16.58 -20.66
C ASP A 433 -6.53 -15.04 -20.85
N SER A 434 -7.69 -14.42 -20.64
CA SER A 434 -7.91 -12.98 -20.74
C SER A 434 -8.69 -12.43 -19.52
N ASN A 435 -8.76 -11.11 -19.37
CA ASN A 435 -9.55 -10.48 -18.32
C ASN A 435 -11.02 -10.93 -18.34
N ASP A 436 -11.62 -11.02 -19.53
CA ASP A 436 -13.03 -11.35 -19.70
C ASP A 436 -13.28 -12.85 -19.51
N ASP A 437 -12.40 -13.71 -20.04
CA ASP A 437 -12.53 -15.17 -19.98
C ASP A 437 -12.31 -15.74 -18.57
N ARG A 438 -11.50 -15.07 -17.74
CA ARG A 438 -11.23 -15.45 -16.35
C ARG A 438 -12.38 -15.12 -15.39
N GLY A 439 -13.46 -14.50 -15.91
CA GLY A 439 -14.66 -14.20 -15.15
C GLY A 439 -14.43 -13.20 -14.01
N ILE A 440 -15.34 -13.22 -13.03
CA ILE A 440 -15.35 -12.21 -11.95
C ILE A 440 -14.07 -12.23 -11.09
N TYR A 441 -13.34 -13.34 -11.05
CA TYR A 441 -12.07 -13.42 -10.32
C TYR A 441 -10.92 -12.64 -10.98
N ALA A 442 -11.07 -12.21 -12.23
CA ALA A 442 -10.16 -11.25 -12.86
C ALA A 442 -10.35 -9.79 -12.39
N SER A 443 -11.44 -9.51 -11.64
CA SER A 443 -11.71 -8.21 -11.02
C SER A 443 -11.32 -8.21 -9.55
N ASN A 444 -10.98 -7.04 -9.02
CA ASN A 444 -10.77 -6.85 -7.57
C ASN A 444 -12.07 -6.72 -6.76
N GLY A 445 -13.24 -6.88 -7.39
CA GLY A 445 -14.56 -6.73 -6.79
C GLY A 445 -15.10 -5.30 -6.78
N LEU A 446 -14.28 -4.29 -7.08
CA LEU A 446 -14.69 -2.89 -7.10
C LEU A 446 -15.28 -2.53 -8.46
N SER A 447 -16.60 -2.46 -8.54
CA SER A 447 -17.30 -2.28 -9.81
C SER A 447 -17.37 -0.82 -10.24
N VAL A 448 -17.47 0.11 -9.28
CA VAL A 448 -17.64 1.55 -9.53
C VAL A 448 -16.95 2.38 -8.45
N GLY A 449 -16.51 3.58 -8.83
CA GLY A 449 -16.01 4.62 -7.97
C GLY A 449 -16.76 5.92 -8.17
N ILE A 450 -16.98 6.65 -7.09
CA ILE A 450 -17.65 7.95 -7.07
C ILE A 450 -16.67 8.97 -6.55
N VAL A 451 -16.45 10.02 -7.33
CA VAL A 451 -15.71 11.21 -6.90
C VAL A 451 -16.70 12.27 -6.48
N LYS A 452 -16.55 12.80 -5.27
CA LYS A 452 -17.44 13.80 -4.71
C LYS A 452 -16.68 14.85 -3.92
N LYS A 453 -17.11 16.10 -4.05
CA LYS A 453 -16.65 17.24 -3.27
C LYS A 453 -17.61 17.46 -2.09
N THR A 454 -17.07 17.46 -0.88
CA THR A 454 -17.87 17.74 0.32
C THR A 454 -18.06 19.23 0.57
N SER A 455 -18.95 19.56 1.49
CA SER A 455 -19.18 20.95 1.95
C SER A 455 -17.95 21.56 2.63
N VAL A 456 -17.00 20.75 3.07
CA VAL A 456 -15.79 21.15 3.78
C VAL A 456 -14.50 20.93 2.96
N ALA A 457 -14.63 20.56 1.70
CA ALA A 457 -13.50 20.38 0.78
C ALA A 457 -12.74 21.68 0.55
N GLU A 458 -11.42 21.59 0.47
CA GLU A 458 -10.51 22.71 0.20
C GLU A 458 -9.88 22.55 -1.19
N GLY A 459 -10.56 23.06 -2.22
CA GLY A 459 -10.10 22.94 -3.61
C GLY A 459 -10.67 21.71 -4.31
N ASP A 460 -9.92 20.62 -4.36
CA ASP A 460 -10.27 19.39 -5.07
C ASP A 460 -11.41 18.61 -4.41
N PRO A 461 -12.11 17.73 -5.15
CA PRO A 461 -12.96 16.70 -4.57
C PRO A 461 -12.19 15.87 -3.53
N ASP A 462 -12.82 15.63 -2.40
CA ASP A 462 -12.16 15.06 -1.23
C ASP A 462 -12.75 13.72 -0.76
N LEU A 463 -13.77 13.22 -1.48
CA LEU A 463 -14.29 11.87 -1.28
C LEU A 463 -14.12 10.99 -2.51
N PHE A 464 -13.71 9.75 -2.24
CA PHE A 464 -13.85 8.63 -3.16
C PHE A 464 -14.70 7.55 -2.50
N ILE A 465 -15.85 7.22 -3.10
CA ILE A 465 -16.72 6.16 -2.59
C ILE A 465 -16.68 5.01 -3.59
N THR A 466 -16.34 3.81 -3.13
CA THR A 466 -16.35 2.63 -3.99
C THR A 466 -17.25 1.55 -3.44
N GLY A 467 -17.77 0.68 -4.32
CA GLY A 467 -18.68 -0.38 -3.95
C GLY A 467 -18.17 -1.76 -4.32
N ALA A 468 -18.38 -2.72 -3.40
CA ALA A 468 -18.02 -4.12 -3.61
C ALA A 468 -19.06 -5.08 -3.02
N PRO A 469 -19.28 -6.26 -3.65
CA PRO A 469 -20.15 -7.31 -3.10
C PRO A 469 -19.42 -8.05 -1.96
N ALA A 470 -19.34 -7.41 -0.79
CA ALA A 470 -18.64 -7.92 0.38
C ALA A 470 -19.20 -7.30 1.66
N TYR A 471 -18.97 -7.95 2.82
CA TYR A 471 -19.14 -7.37 4.15
C TYR A 471 -17.81 -6.84 4.65
N PHE A 472 -17.56 -5.53 4.50
CA PHE A 472 -16.27 -4.93 4.84
C PHE A 472 -16.40 -3.72 5.77
N PRO A 473 -16.40 -3.92 7.11
CA PRO A 473 -16.46 -2.85 8.10
C PRO A 473 -15.09 -2.26 8.46
N GLY A 474 -14.00 -2.78 7.90
CA GLY A 474 -12.61 -2.38 8.18
C GLY A 474 -11.71 -3.56 8.52
N TYR A 475 -10.52 -3.27 9.06
CA TYR A 475 -9.45 -4.23 9.27
C TYR A 475 -9.43 -4.76 10.72
N TYR A 476 -9.55 -6.07 10.89
CA TYR A 476 -9.39 -6.81 12.14
C TYR A 476 -8.97 -8.26 11.80
N PRO A 477 -8.32 -9.02 12.68
CA PRO A 477 -7.93 -10.39 12.37
C PRO A 477 -9.09 -11.25 11.86
N GLY A 478 -8.94 -11.83 10.66
CA GLY A 478 -9.98 -12.63 9.99
C GLY A 478 -10.93 -11.84 9.08
N TYR A 479 -10.73 -10.55 8.89
CA TYR A 479 -11.62 -9.72 8.08
C TYR A 479 -11.75 -10.17 6.62
N GLY A 480 -10.66 -10.62 6.00
CA GLY A 480 -10.65 -11.05 4.61
C GLY A 480 -11.56 -12.26 4.37
N ARG A 481 -11.54 -13.21 5.30
CA ARG A 481 -12.45 -14.35 5.28
C ARG A 481 -13.89 -13.90 5.56
N ASN A 482 -14.08 -13.03 6.55
CA ASN A 482 -15.41 -12.58 6.96
C ASN A 482 -16.10 -11.75 5.88
N ALA A 483 -15.34 -10.95 5.13
CA ALA A 483 -15.86 -10.11 4.06
C ALA A 483 -16.56 -10.90 2.93
N THR A 484 -16.18 -12.16 2.74
CA THR A 484 -16.68 -13.02 1.66
C THR A 484 -17.38 -14.28 2.19
N LEU A 485 -17.91 -14.26 3.43
CA LEU A 485 -18.63 -15.40 4.02
C LEU A 485 -19.90 -15.77 3.26
N ASP A 486 -20.54 -14.79 2.66
CA ASP A 486 -21.71 -14.95 1.80
C ASP A 486 -21.62 -14.01 0.59
N THR A 487 -22.61 -14.04 -0.27
CA THR A 487 -22.68 -13.27 -1.52
C THR A 487 -23.89 -12.33 -1.54
N LYS A 488 -24.32 -11.86 -0.36
CA LYS A 488 -25.53 -11.02 -0.19
C LYS A 488 -25.23 -9.58 0.17
N HIS A 489 -24.08 -9.33 0.77
CA HIS A 489 -23.71 -8.00 1.24
C HIS A 489 -23.17 -7.12 0.12
N TRP A 490 -23.43 -5.82 0.26
CA TRP A 490 -22.78 -4.78 -0.51
C TRP A 490 -22.23 -3.73 0.45
N SER A 491 -20.94 -3.43 0.30
CA SER A 491 -20.30 -2.34 1.05
C SER A 491 -20.07 -1.15 0.14
N TRP A 492 -20.59 0.02 0.54
CA TRP A 492 -20.11 1.30 0.06
C TRP A 492 -19.01 1.78 1.00
N VAL A 493 -17.78 1.82 0.52
CA VAL A 493 -16.61 2.27 1.28
C VAL A 493 -16.34 3.72 0.93
N THR A 494 -16.48 4.60 1.91
CA THR A 494 -16.15 6.02 1.81
C THR A 494 -14.70 6.24 2.21
N LEU A 495 -13.91 6.86 1.34
CA LEU A 495 -12.54 7.27 1.57
C LEU A 495 -12.47 8.80 1.54
N LYS A 496 -12.00 9.43 2.63
CA LYS A 496 -11.65 10.85 2.71
C LYS A 496 -10.20 11.04 2.28
N ALA A 497 -10.00 11.68 1.12
CA ALA A 497 -8.67 12.10 0.67
C ALA A 497 -8.16 13.34 1.43
N HIS A 498 -6.84 13.59 1.37
CA HIS A 498 -6.23 14.80 1.91
C HIS A 498 -6.67 15.09 3.35
N SER A 499 -6.47 14.11 4.26
CA SER A 499 -6.75 14.33 5.69
C SER A 499 -5.96 15.53 6.21
N ARG A 500 -6.56 16.28 7.13
CA ARG A 500 -5.95 17.46 7.74
C ARG A 500 -5.06 17.12 8.93
N ASN A 501 -5.14 15.87 9.39
CA ASN A 501 -4.36 15.37 10.51
C ASN A 501 -2.92 15.07 10.09
N ALA A 502 -1.96 15.77 10.68
CA ALA A 502 -0.53 15.54 10.51
C ALA A 502 0.17 15.21 11.86
N ALA A 503 -0.62 14.82 12.87
CA ALA A 503 -0.13 14.59 14.24
C ALA A 503 0.36 13.15 14.45
N GLY A 504 0.29 12.29 13.44
CA GLY A 504 0.73 10.91 13.55
C GLY A 504 2.24 10.77 13.73
N THR A 505 2.67 9.73 14.45
CA THR A 505 4.08 9.47 14.75
C THR A 505 4.47 8.01 14.63
N VAL A 506 5.73 7.78 14.27
CA VAL A 506 6.41 6.48 14.31
C VAL A 506 7.64 6.60 15.19
N LYS A 507 7.65 5.95 16.35
CA LYS A 507 8.74 6.01 17.33
C LYS A 507 9.39 4.65 17.53
N LEU A 508 10.63 4.65 18.02
CA LEU A 508 11.29 3.40 18.39
C LEU A 508 10.60 2.78 19.61
N ALA A 509 10.41 1.47 19.58
CA ALA A 509 10.01 0.68 20.74
C ALA A 509 11.24 0.10 21.46
N SER A 510 12.32 -0.17 20.71
CA SER A 510 13.58 -0.71 21.21
C SER A 510 14.72 -0.47 20.20
N THR A 511 15.92 -0.95 20.52
CA THR A 511 17.07 -0.98 19.60
C THR A 511 17.18 -2.27 18.78
N ASP A 512 16.31 -3.26 18.99
CA ASP A 512 16.28 -4.48 18.17
C ASP A 512 15.59 -4.17 16.83
N PRO A 513 16.27 -4.26 15.69
CA PRO A 513 15.70 -3.95 14.37
C PRO A 513 14.55 -4.87 13.95
N ARG A 514 14.36 -6.01 14.65
CA ARG A 514 13.26 -6.94 14.41
C ARG A 514 11.95 -6.50 15.07
N ASP A 515 12.00 -5.61 16.06
CA ASP A 515 10.81 -5.11 16.77
C ASP A 515 9.99 -4.15 15.91
N LEU A 516 8.68 -4.17 16.15
CA LEU A 516 7.78 -3.18 15.58
C LEU A 516 8.05 -1.81 16.20
N PRO A 517 7.93 -0.71 15.43
CA PRO A 517 7.89 0.63 16.01
C PRO A 517 6.57 0.88 16.74
N LEU A 518 6.54 1.91 17.59
CA LEU A 518 5.33 2.46 18.16
C LEU A 518 4.68 3.38 17.12
N ILE A 519 3.42 3.09 16.75
CA ILE A 519 2.70 3.80 15.69
C ILE A 519 1.44 4.41 16.29
N GLU A 520 1.37 5.74 16.27
CA GLU A 520 0.22 6.51 16.77
C GLU A 520 -0.27 7.48 15.70
N PHE A 521 -1.53 7.38 15.32
CA PHE A 521 -2.14 8.26 14.32
C PHE A 521 -2.65 9.57 14.91
N ASN A 522 -3.01 9.60 16.19
CA ASN A 522 -3.67 10.75 16.83
C ASN A 522 -4.85 11.24 15.97
N SER A 523 -5.76 10.34 15.63
CA SER A 523 -6.82 10.54 14.64
C SER A 523 -7.70 11.73 14.98
N PHE A 524 -8.15 12.46 13.96
CA PHE A 524 -9.00 13.65 14.06
C PHE A 524 -8.46 14.73 15.00
N ASN A 525 -7.14 14.84 15.12
CA ASN A 525 -6.51 15.80 16.01
C ASN A 525 -6.71 17.25 15.54
N GLY A 526 -6.81 18.16 16.54
CA GLY A 526 -6.92 19.59 16.31
C GLY A 526 -8.30 20.06 15.86
N ALA A 527 -8.40 21.35 15.55
CA ALA A 527 -9.67 22.00 15.19
C ALA A 527 -10.25 21.50 13.83
N ASP A 528 -9.39 21.06 12.94
CA ASP A 528 -9.78 20.60 11.61
C ASP A 528 -10.25 19.13 11.59
N GLY A 529 -10.04 18.36 12.66
CA GLY A 529 -10.55 17.00 12.77
C GLY A 529 -12.07 16.90 12.62
N ALA A 530 -12.81 17.90 13.07
CA ALA A 530 -14.26 17.98 12.87
C ALA A 530 -14.66 18.10 11.39
N LYS A 531 -13.84 18.77 10.54
CA LYS A 531 -14.09 18.85 9.10
C LYS A 531 -13.86 17.50 8.42
N ASP A 532 -12.84 16.76 8.83
CA ASP A 532 -12.59 15.43 8.29
C ASP A 532 -13.72 14.46 8.67
N ILE A 533 -14.24 14.53 9.90
CA ILE A 533 -15.43 13.78 10.32
C ILE A 533 -16.64 14.16 9.45
N GLN A 534 -16.88 15.47 9.26
CA GLN A 534 -17.99 15.96 8.44
C GLN A 534 -17.94 15.44 7.01
N ALA A 535 -16.75 15.42 6.40
CA ALA A 535 -16.57 14.88 5.04
C ALA A 535 -16.95 13.39 4.98
N VAL A 536 -16.50 12.58 5.94
CA VAL A 536 -16.83 11.15 5.98
C VAL A 536 -18.34 10.94 6.22
N VAL A 537 -18.95 11.73 7.10
CA VAL A 537 -20.42 11.71 7.35
C VAL A 537 -21.20 11.98 6.08
N GLU A 538 -20.81 12.99 5.28
CA GLU A 538 -21.47 13.30 4.00
C GLU A 538 -21.35 12.12 3.01
N GLY A 539 -20.23 11.42 3.00
CA GLY A 539 -20.04 10.21 2.19
C GLY A 539 -20.93 9.05 2.66
N MET A 540 -21.08 8.85 3.96
CA MET A 540 -22.00 7.84 4.52
C MET A 540 -23.45 8.17 4.20
N GLN A 541 -23.87 9.43 4.32
CA GLN A 541 -25.22 9.88 3.97
C GLN A 541 -25.49 9.67 2.46
N LEU A 542 -24.52 9.93 1.60
CA LEU A 542 -24.64 9.63 0.17
C LEU A 542 -24.77 8.12 -0.07
N SER A 543 -24.03 7.30 0.66
CA SER A 543 -24.12 5.84 0.60
C SER A 543 -25.50 5.32 1.03
N ARG A 544 -26.08 5.87 2.10
CA ARG A 544 -27.47 5.62 2.50
C ARG A 544 -28.47 6.01 1.42
N LYS A 545 -28.29 7.20 0.82
CA LYS A 545 -29.13 7.67 -0.29
C LYS A 545 -29.08 6.71 -1.48
N MET A 546 -27.88 6.16 -1.81
CA MET A 546 -27.74 5.17 -2.86
C MET A 546 -28.53 3.90 -2.55
N PHE A 547 -28.45 3.34 -1.35
CA PHE A 547 -29.26 2.19 -0.97
C PHE A 547 -30.78 2.45 -1.04
N ASN A 548 -31.21 3.64 -0.63
CA ASN A 548 -32.62 4.04 -0.70
C ASN A 548 -33.15 4.21 -2.13
N ASN A 549 -32.28 4.50 -3.08
CA ASN A 549 -32.59 4.66 -4.50
C ASN A 549 -32.54 3.35 -5.30
N VAL A 550 -32.14 2.23 -4.68
CA VAL A 550 -32.06 0.95 -5.38
C VAL A 550 -33.42 0.55 -5.94
N ILE A 551 -33.48 0.30 -7.24
CA ILE A 551 -34.65 -0.31 -7.88
C ILE A 551 -34.64 -1.79 -7.51
N PRO A 552 -35.63 -2.31 -6.75
CA PRO A 552 -35.54 -3.65 -6.16
C PRO A 552 -35.84 -4.77 -7.15
N LEU A 553 -35.13 -4.81 -8.28
CA LEU A 553 -35.29 -5.84 -9.33
C LEU A 553 -35.01 -7.25 -8.81
N LYS A 554 -34.07 -7.38 -7.89
CA LYS A 554 -33.65 -8.62 -7.19
C LYS A 554 -33.70 -8.43 -5.66
N GLY A 555 -34.68 -7.67 -5.15
CA GLY A 555 -34.79 -7.30 -3.75
C GLY A 555 -34.03 -5.99 -3.40
N GLY A 556 -34.39 -5.40 -2.27
CA GLY A 556 -33.71 -4.23 -1.70
C GLY A 556 -32.60 -4.63 -0.75
N PHE A 557 -31.99 -3.62 -0.12
CA PHE A 557 -30.97 -3.78 0.91
C PHE A 557 -31.51 -3.30 2.26
N THR A 558 -31.12 -4.00 3.31
CA THR A 558 -31.30 -3.55 4.71
C THR A 558 -29.91 -3.16 5.23
N GLU A 559 -29.75 -1.95 5.74
CA GLU A 559 -28.51 -1.51 6.34
C GLU A 559 -28.18 -2.34 7.58
N VAL A 560 -27.00 -2.97 7.59
CA VAL A 560 -26.49 -3.79 8.70
C VAL A 560 -25.28 -3.16 9.37
N TRP A 561 -24.61 -2.23 8.71
CA TRP A 561 -23.49 -1.46 9.23
C TRP A 561 -23.52 -0.02 8.68
N PRO A 562 -23.45 1.01 9.51
CA PRO A 562 -23.48 0.97 10.99
C PRO A 562 -24.74 0.35 11.58
N GLY A 563 -25.77 0.11 10.77
CA GLY A 563 -27.06 -0.44 11.14
C GLY A 563 -28.11 0.63 11.39
N THR A 564 -29.37 0.24 11.24
CA THR A 564 -30.53 1.17 11.31
C THR A 564 -30.73 1.85 12.67
N GLY A 565 -30.04 1.38 13.71
CA GLY A 565 -30.05 2.01 15.05
C GLY A 565 -29.14 3.24 15.15
N VAL A 566 -28.21 3.46 14.21
CA VAL A 566 -27.34 4.64 14.15
C VAL A 566 -27.97 5.66 13.23
N THR A 567 -28.50 6.73 13.78
CA THR A 567 -29.13 7.82 13.01
C THR A 567 -28.07 8.70 12.34
N ASP A 568 -28.48 9.61 11.44
CA ASP A 568 -27.56 10.56 10.82
C ASP A 568 -26.94 11.53 11.85
N GLU A 569 -27.60 11.78 12.97
CA GLU A 569 -27.10 12.60 14.08
C GLU A 569 -25.99 11.88 14.87
N ASP A 570 -25.99 10.54 14.87
CA ASP A 570 -24.99 9.70 15.55
C ASP A 570 -23.75 9.44 14.68
N LEU A 571 -23.81 9.70 13.36
CA LEU A 571 -22.71 9.41 12.43
C LEU A 571 -21.39 10.08 12.81
N PRO A 572 -21.32 11.32 13.34
CA PRO A 572 -20.05 11.91 13.74
C PRO A 572 -19.31 11.11 14.81
N ASP A 573 -20.04 10.58 15.80
CA ASP A 573 -19.44 9.74 16.86
C ASP A 573 -19.10 8.35 16.32
N PHE A 574 -19.94 7.80 15.45
CA PHE A 574 -19.63 6.55 14.75
C PHE A 574 -18.33 6.68 13.94
N VAL A 575 -18.17 7.72 13.13
CA VAL A 575 -16.96 7.97 12.35
C VAL A 575 -15.72 8.10 13.27
N ARG A 576 -15.86 8.84 14.37
CA ARG A 576 -14.75 8.99 15.32
C ARG A 576 -14.32 7.64 15.90
N ASN A 577 -15.25 6.76 16.19
CA ASN A 577 -14.97 5.48 16.83
C ASN A 577 -14.54 4.40 15.83
N GLU A 578 -15.07 4.41 14.61
CA GLU A 578 -14.98 3.28 13.68
C GLU A 578 -14.18 3.55 12.39
N ALA A 579 -13.70 4.79 12.16
CA ALA A 579 -12.91 5.08 10.97
C ALA A 579 -11.55 4.37 11.03
N TRP A 580 -11.12 3.89 9.89
CA TRP A 580 -9.80 3.24 9.72
C TRP A 580 -9.00 3.94 8.63
N GLY A 581 -7.79 3.46 8.34
CA GLY A 581 -6.95 3.82 7.20
C GLY A 581 -5.99 2.70 6.87
N HIS A 582 -5.34 2.78 5.71
CA HIS A 582 -4.30 1.84 5.29
C HIS A 582 -3.27 2.46 4.32
N HIS A 583 -3.29 3.78 4.20
CA HIS A 583 -2.43 4.57 3.31
C HIS A 583 -1.41 5.43 4.07
N ALA A 584 -0.94 4.99 5.25
CA ALA A 584 0.05 5.72 6.04
C ALA A 584 1.23 6.21 5.19
N SER A 585 1.59 7.47 5.37
CA SER A 585 2.59 8.19 4.57
C SER A 585 3.23 9.32 5.36
N CYS A 586 4.14 10.08 4.74
CA CYS A 586 4.61 11.38 5.20
C CYS A 586 5.58 11.40 6.39
N THR A 587 6.15 10.26 6.81
CA THR A 587 7.02 10.17 8.00
C THR A 587 8.47 10.58 7.80
N ASN A 588 8.89 10.90 6.57
CA ASN A 588 10.19 11.48 6.21
C ASN A 588 9.98 12.56 5.14
N PRO A 589 9.27 13.67 5.46
CA PRO A 589 8.76 14.59 4.45
C PRO A 589 9.86 15.33 3.68
N ILE A 590 9.63 15.52 2.39
CA ILE A 590 10.36 16.48 1.55
C ILE A 590 9.95 17.88 1.99
N GLY A 591 10.92 18.80 2.10
CA GLY A 591 10.61 20.18 2.38
C GLY A 591 11.83 21.11 2.27
N PRO A 592 11.61 22.44 2.36
CA PRO A 592 12.70 23.42 2.31
C PRO A 592 13.59 23.35 3.55
N ASP A 593 14.78 23.96 3.47
CA ASP A 593 15.71 24.01 4.62
C ASP A 593 15.15 24.85 5.81
N SER A 594 14.20 25.70 5.55
CA SER A 594 13.53 26.49 6.57
C SER A 594 12.48 25.73 7.39
N ASP A 595 12.08 24.54 6.93
CA ASP A 595 11.12 23.70 7.61
C ASP A 595 11.85 22.76 8.61
N PRO A 596 11.67 22.89 9.92
CA PRO A 596 12.37 22.09 10.92
C PRO A 596 11.97 20.60 10.89
N ILE A 597 10.83 20.26 10.28
CA ILE A 597 10.40 18.85 10.16
C ILE A 597 10.75 18.24 8.80
N ALA A 598 11.34 19.01 7.87
CA ALA A 598 11.77 18.47 6.58
C ALA A 598 12.96 17.51 6.76
N VAL A 599 12.78 16.28 6.34
CA VAL A 599 13.80 15.21 6.39
C VAL A 599 14.58 15.12 5.10
N LEU A 600 13.92 15.39 3.96
CA LEU A 600 14.46 15.20 2.62
C LEU A 600 14.50 16.50 1.83
N ASN A 601 15.49 16.58 0.94
CA ASN A 601 15.51 17.54 -0.15
C ASN A 601 14.55 17.09 -1.29
N SER A 602 14.29 17.99 -2.25
CA SER A 602 13.40 17.70 -3.39
C SER A 602 13.88 16.56 -4.29
N ASP A 603 15.17 16.24 -4.24
CA ASP A 603 15.84 15.16 -4.95
C ASP A 603 15.90 13.84 -4.14
N PHE A 604 15.11 13.72 -3.05
CA PHE A 604 15.02 12.58 -2.15
C PHE A 604 16.23 12.36 -1.22
N THR A 605 17.27 13.18 -1.28
CA THR A 605 18.45 13.03 -0.40
C THR A 605 18.09 13.36 1.05
N VAL A 606 18.63 12.56 1.99
CA VAL A 606 18.45 12.79 3.43
C VAL A 606 19.33 13.98 3.85
N LYS A 607 18.68 15.01 4.42
CA LYS A 607 19.36 16.24 4.84
C LYS A 607 20.52 15.96 5.81
N GLY A 608 21.61 16.69 5.68
CA GLY A 608 22.80 16.53 6.52
C GLY A 608 23.68 15.31 6.18
N THR A 609 23.32 14.49 5.19
CA THR A 609 24.08 13.30 4.78
C THR A 609 24.52 13.36 3.31
N GLN A 610 25.38 12.43 2.94
CA GLN A 610 25.75 12.15 1.55
C GLN A 610 25.50 10.68 1.20
N GLY A 611 25.13 10.40 -0.05
CA GLY A 611 24.94 9.03 -0.53
C GLY A 611 23.77 8.27 0.11
N LEU A 612 22.78 8.98 0.65
CA LEU A 612 21.60 8.40 1.27
C LEU A 612 20.32 9.08 0.75
N ARG A 613 19.36 8.27 0.30
CA ARG A 613 18.02 8.72 -0.12
C ARG A 613 16.93 7.88 0.54
N VAL A 614 15.71 8.44 0.56
CA VAL A 614 14.48 7.70 0.87
C VAL A 614 13.54 7.82 -0.31
N VAL A 615 12.98 6.70 -0.78
CA VAL A 615 12.03 6.66 -1.92
C VAL A 615 10.91 5.66 -1.61
N ASP A 616 9.91 6.08 -0.87
CA ASP A 616 8.67 5.35 -0.58
C ASP A 616 7.57 6.32 -0.13
N ALA A 617 6.46 5.82 0.42
CA ALA A 617 5.34 6.64 0.86
C ALA A 617 5.71 7.67 1.96
N SER A 618 6.81 7.48 2.68
CA SER A 618 7.21 8.37 3.76
C SER A 618 7.65 9.75 3.28
N VAL A 619 8.02 9.88 1.99
CA VAL A 619 8.63 11.12 1.47
C VAL A 619 7.65 12.26 1.23
N PHE A 620 6.37 11.97 1.10
CA PHE A 620 5.36 12.99 0.82
C PHE A 620 5.25 13.99 1.99
N PRO A 621 5.19 15.31 1.74
CA PRO A 621 4.90 16.28 2.79
C PRO A 621 3.43 16.32 3.18
N LYS A 622 2.54 15.94 2.24
CA LYS A 622 1.11 15.70 2.43
C LYS A 622 0.70 14.43 1.69
N ILE A 623 -0.28 13.72 2.23
CA ILE A 623 -0.78 12.49 1.61
C ILE A 623 -1.44 12.78 0.25
N PRO A 624 -0.98 12.18 -0.88
CA PRO A 624 -1.43 12.53 -2.21
C PRO A 624 -2.67 11.75 -2.67
N GLY A 625 -3.53 12.39 -3.45
CA GLY A 625 -4.64 11.79 -4.21
C GLY A 625 -5.67 11.02 -3.40
N PHE A 626 -6.41 10.10 -4.05
CA PHE A 626 -7.32 9.16 -3.39
C PHE A 626 -6.64 7.88 -2.93
N TYR A 627 -5.79 7.28 -3.77
CA TYR A 627 -5.03 6.05 -3.49
C TYR A 627 -3.54 6.29 -3.68
N ILE A 628 -2.73 5.64 -2.85
CA ILE A 628 -1.32 6.03 -2.72
C ILE A 628 -0.38 5.23 -3.64
N ALA A 629 -0.81 4.10 -4.22
CA ALA A 629 0.08 3.23 -4.99
C ALA A 629 0.64 3.92 -6.24
N ALA A 630 -0.21 4.52 -7.07
CA ALA A 630 0.22 5.22 -8.28
C ALA A 630 1.17 6.39 -7.99
N PRO A 631 0.89 7.31 -7.03
CA PRO A 631 1.87 8.32 -6.61
C PRO A 631 3.23 7.76 -6.20
N ILE A 632 3.27 6.63 -5.47
CA ILE A 632 4.56 6.03 -5.07
C ILE A 632 5.30 5.48 -6.29
N TYR A 633 4.61 4.84 -7.24
CA TYR A 633 5.23 4.40 -8.50
C TYR A 633 5.79 5.58 -9.28
N MET A 634 5.07 6.71 -9.34
CA MET A 634 5.51 7.92 -10.05
C MET A 634 6.76 8.53 -9.42
N ILE A 635 6.85 8.62 -8.09
CA ILE A 635 8.07 9.12 -7.44
C ILE A 635 9.24 8.14 -7.55
N SER A 636 8.98 6.84 -7.63
CA SER A 636 10.00 5.83 -7.92
C SER A 636 10.62 6.04 -9.30
N GLU A 637 9.78 6.30 -10.32
CA GLU A 637 10.22 6.64 -11.67
C GLU A 637 11.00 7.97 -11.70
N LYS A 638 10.51 9.01 -11.00
CA LYS A 638 11.20 10.30 -10.85
C LYS A 638 12.56 10.15 -10.18
N ALA A 639 12.63 9.38 -9.09
CA ALA A 639 13.87 9.18 -8.36
C ALA A 639 14.94 8.50 -9.24
N ALA A 640 14.54 7.58 -10.13
CA ALA A 640 15.45 6.98 -11.08
C ALA A 640 16.09 8.03 -12.00
N ASP A 641 15.28 8.94 -12.57
CA ASP A 641 15.80 10.01 -13.44
C ASP A 641 16.72 10.96 -12.66
N VAL A 642 16.30 11.38 -11.46
CA VAL A 642 17.13 12.25 -10.60
C VAL A 642 18.49 11.63 -10.29
N ILE A 643 18.53 10.33 -9.94
CA ILE A 643 19.77 9.60 -9.63
C ILE A 643 20.65 9.45 -10.88
N LEU A 644 20.05 9.27 -12.05
CA LEU A 644 20.75 9.10 -13.31
C LEU A 644 21.17 10.43 -13.96
N GLY A 645 20.71 11.58 -13.45
CA GLY A 645 20.96 12.91 -14.01
C GLY A 645 20.23 13.15 -15.34
N GLN A 646 19.03 12.60 -15.47
CA GLN A 646 18.18 12.68 -16.67
C GLN A 646 17.02 13.66 -16.52
#